data_9adc325fa4338c120c92f3c8580bd6d5
#
_entry.id   9adc325fa4338c120c92f3c8580bd6d5
#
_cell.length_a   1.000
_cell.length_b   1.000
_cell.length_c   1.000
_cell.angle_alpha   90.00
_cell.angle_beta   90.00
_cell.angle_gamma   90.00
#
_symmetry.space_group_name_H-M   'P 1'
#
loop_
_entity.id
_entity.type
_entity.pdbx_description
1 polymer ?
#
loop_
_entity_poly.entity_id
_entity_poly.type
_entity_poly.pdbx_seq_one_letter_code
_entity_poly.pdbx_strand_id
1 'polypeptide(L)'
;MKLAPREVEKLSLHNAGFLAQKRLARGLCLNYSEAVALIATQILEFVRDGEKSVAELMDIGKQLLGRRQVLPAVPHLLHMVQVEGTFPDGTKLITIHDAIASENGNLELALHGSFLPVPSLDKFPDVEDKKFPGEIIYGDGNITLNRGRKAVILKVVNNGDRPVQVGSHYHFIEVNPYLVFDRWRAYGMRLNIPAGTATRFEPGEAKCVTLVSIGGKKVIRGGNGIVDGPVGHANSKVIMEAVNSRGCRNLEATSVSEGVTGEEESAFTTVISHEAYANMYGPTTGDKIRLGDTNLYAKIEKDFAIYGDECVFGGGKVIRDGLGQSCGHLPADSLDTVITNAVIIDYSGIFKSDIGIKDGLIVSLGKAGNPDTMDGVCMNMIIGVNTEVIAGEGMIVTAGAIDCHVHFICPQLIYEAISSGITTLVGGGTGPANGTRATTCTPAPSQMKLMLQSTDDLPLNFGFTGKGNSAKPEELHEIIRAGAMGLKLHEDWGTTPASIDNCLTVGDHYDIQVNIHTDTLNESGFVEHTIASFKGRTIHAYHSEGAGGGHAPDIIKVCGVKHVLPSSTNPTRPYTCNTIDEHLDMLMVCHHLDKDIPEDVAFAESRIRAETIAAEDILHDMGAISIIASDSQAMGRIGEVIIRTWQTADKMKSQRGPIDTSEPDNDNLRIKRYIAKYTINPAIANGLSQYVGSIEVGKLADLVLWKPSFFGAKPEMIIKGGAIAWADMGDPNASIPTPEPVMMRPMFGAFGKAGSAHSIAFVSKAALDDGVKAKYGLNKRVEAVGNVRKLTKSDMKLNDALPNITVDPETYKVTADGEVLTCTAATTVPLSRNYFLF
;
A
#
# COMPACT_ATOMS: atom_id res chain seq x y z
N MET A 1 -21.95 -16.85 -29.86
CA MET A 1 -21.81 -15.39 -29.71
C MET A 1 -20.40 -14.99 -30.12
N LYS A 2 -20.26 -13.85 -30.77
CA LYS A 2 -18.96 -13.34 -31.21
C LYS A 2 -18.58 -12.14 -30.32
N LEU A 3 -18.11 -12.43 -29.10
CA LEU A 3 -17.82 -11.42 -28.07
C LEU A 3 -16.36 -10.93 -28.13
N ALA A 4 -16.18 -9.63 -28.01
CA ALA A 4 -14.89 -9.02 -27.74
C ALA A 4 -14.54 -9.13 -26.23
N PRO A 5 -13.24 -9.03 -25.82
CA PRO A 5 -12.87 -9.09 -24.40
C PRO A 5 -13.64 -8.11 -23.50
N ARG A 6 -13.81 -6.85 -23.94
CA ARG A 6 -14.57 -5.83 -23.19
C ARG A 6 -16.02 -6.22 -22.91
N GLU A 7 -16.66 -7.01 -23.83
CA GLU A 7 -18.04 -7.47 -23.64
C GLU A 7 -18.10 -8.60 -22.60
N VAL A 8 -17.08 -9.47 -22.56
CA VAL A 8 -16.95 -10.52 -21.54
C VAL A 8 -16.80 -9.91 -20.14
N GLU A 9 -15.99 -8.88 -20.00
CA GLU A 9 -15.81 -8.17 -18.71
C GLU A 9 -17.11 -7.46 -18.28
N LYS A 10 -17.83 -6.84 -19.20
CA LYS A 10 -19.14 -6.23 -18.91
C LYS A 10 -20.23 -7.25 -18.54
N LEU A 11 -20.13 -8.49 -18.97
CA LEU A 11 -21.00 -9.56 -18.45
C LEU A 11 -20.73 -9.86 -16.97
N SER A 12 -19.47 -9.82 -16.53
CA SER A 12 -19.14 -9.93 -15.11
C SER A 12 -19.68 -8.76 -14.30
N LEU A 13 -19.57 -7.55 -14.81
CA LEU A 13 -20.16 -6.35 -14.22
C LEU A 13 -21.70 -6.47 -14.12
N HIS A 14 -22.37 -6.93 -15.19
CA HIS A 14 -23.80 -7.19 -15.18
C HIS A 14 -24.21 -8.20 -14.10
N ASN A 15 -23.47 -9.30 -13.97
CA ASN A 15 -23.73 -10.30 -12.93
C ASN A 15 -23.62 -9.71 -11.52
N ALA A 16 -22.61 -8.89 -11.25
CA ALA A 16 -22.45 -8.19 -9.97
C ALA A 16 -23.59 -7.19 -9.73
N GLY A 17 -24.00 -6.43 -10.76
CA GLY A 17 -25.12 -5.51 -10.69
C GLY A 17 -26.45 -6.21 -10.40
N PHE A 18 -26.71 -7.35 -11.04
CA PHE A 18 -27.91 -8.14 -10.77
C PHE A 18 -27.91 -8.75 -9.35
N LEU A 19 -26.73 -9.16 -8.87
CA LEU A 19 -26.58 -9.59 -7.48
C LEU A 19 -26.93 -8.45 -6.50
N ALA A 20 -26.50 -7.24 -6.78
CA ALA A 20 -26.84 -6.04 -6.02
C ALA A 20 -28.33 -5.72 -6.07
N GLN A 21 -28.98 -5.85 -7.24
CA GLN A 21 -30.44 -5.68 -7.38
C GLN A 21 -31.23 -6.67 -6.53
N LYS A 22 -30.79 -7.94 -6.43
CA LYS A 22 -31.40 -8.94 -5.54
C LYS A 22 -31.35 -8.55 -4.06
N ARG A 23 -30.28 -7.89 -3.63
CA ARG A 23 -30.18 -7.36 -2.26
C ARG A 23 -31.11 -6.17 -2.07
N LEU A 24 -31.06 -5.22 -2.98
CA LEU A 24 -31.88 -4.01 -2.94
C LEU A 24 -33.40 -4.35 -2.90
N ALA A 25 -33.82 -5.30 -3.74
CA ALA A 25 -35.21 -5.76 -3.79
C ALA A 25 -35.72 -6.37 -2.47
N ARG A 26 -34.83 -6.88 -1.63
CA ARG A 26 -35.13 -7.37 -0.27
C ARG A 26 -35.14 -6.27 0.78
N GLY A 27 -34.80 -5.02 0.43
CA GLY A 27 -34.69 -3.90 1.36
C GLY A 27 -33.35 -3.91 2.15
N LEU A 28 -32.26 -4.45 1.57
CA LEU A 28 -30.95 -4.48 2.19
C LEU A 28 -30.05 -3.41 1.60
N CYS A 29 -29.27 -2.74 2.46
CA CYS A 29 -28.28 -1.75 2.05
C CYS A 29 -27.13 -2.39 1.27
N LEU A 30 -26.68 -1.69 0.22
CA LEU A 30 -25.59 -2.11 -0.65
C LEU A 30 -24.24 -1.64 -0.11
N ASN A 31 -23.20 -2.44 -0.30
CA ASN A 31 -21.84 -2.05 -0.06
C ASN A 31 -21.25 -1.29 -1.27
N TYR A 32 -19.96 -0.92 -1.18
CA TYR A 32 -19.27 -0.16 -2.23
C TYR A 32 -19.33 -0.89 -3.60
N SER A 33 -18.87 -2.13 -3.67
CA SER A 33 -18.82 -2.89 -4.92
C SER A 33 -20.20 -3.15 -5.51
N GLU A 34 -21.21 -3.43 -4.67
CA GLU A 34 -22.61 -3.62 -5.07
C GLU A 34 -23.21 -2.33 -5.62
N ALA A 35 -22.98 -1.19 -4.96
CA ALA A 35 -23.48 0.11 -5.40
C ALA A 35 -22.91 0.52 -6.75
N VAL A 36 -21.58 0.40 -6.91
CA VAL A 36 -20.90 0.67 -8.19
C VAL A 36 -21.44 -0.21 -9.31
N ALA A 37 -21.52 -1.52 -9.07
CA ALA A 37 -21.98 -2.49 -10.07
C ALA A 37 -23.43 -2.24 -10.49
N LEU A 38 -24.33 -1.91 -9.55
CA LEU A 38 -25.72 -1.59 -9.84
C LEU A 38 -25.83 -0.34 -10.70
N ILE A 39 -25.16 0.75 -10.31
CA ILE A 39 -25.22 2.01 -11.06
C ILE A 39 -24.67 1.79 -12.47
N ALA A 40 -23.49 1.18 -12.60
CA ALA A 40 -22.83 0.95 -13.88
C ALA A 40 -23.70 0.06 -14.80
N THR A 41 -24.26 -1.03 -14.27
CA THR A 41 -25.12 -1.96 -15.03
C THR A 41 -26.39 -1.30 -15.49
N GLN A 42 -27.07 -0.52 -14.66
CA GLN A 42 -28.30 0.17 -15.01
C GLN A 42 -28.08 1.22 -16.09
N ILE A 43 -27.02 1.98 -16.02
CA ILE A 43 -26.66 2.93 -17.09
C ILE A 43 -26.41 2.20 -18.40
N LEU A 44 -25.69 1.08 -18.38
CA LEU A 44 -25.45 0.27 -19.58
C LEU A 44 -26.77 -0.33 -20.15
N GLU A 45 -27.71 -0.71 -19.29
CA GLU A 45 -29.02 -1.21 -19.75
C GLU A 45 -29.84 -0.10 -20.43
N PHE A 46 -29.88 1.11 -19.87
CA PHE A 46 -30.52 2.27 -20.51
C PHE A 46 -29.83 2.66 -21.85
N VAL A 47 -28.48 2.49 -21.96
CA VAL A 47 -27.76 2.64 -23.25
C VAL A 47 -28.25 1.62 -24.28
N ARG A 48 -28.46 0.37 -23.84
CA ARG A 48 -28.97 -0.72 -24.70
C ARG A 48 -30.41 -0.50 -25.15
N ASP A 49 -31.26 0.11 -24.33
CA ASP A 49 -32.61 0.53 -24.69
C ASP A 49 -32.60 1.56 -25.85
N GLY A 50 -31.51 2.35 -25.99
CA GLY A 50 -31.25 3.23 -27.12
C GLY A 50 -32.07 4.54 -27.16
N GLU A 51 -32.81 4.86 -26.09
CA GLU A 51 -33.70 6.00 -26.04
C GLU A 51 -33.12 7.27 -25.37
N LYS A 52 -32.05 7.11 -24.57
CA LYS A 52 -31.48 8.17 -23.74
C LYS A 52 -30.17 8.72 -24.27
N SER A 53 -29.99 10.03 -24.13
CA SER A 53 -28.72 10.71 -24.38
C SER A 53 -27.73 10.55 -23.23
N VAL A 54 -26.45 10.86 -23.48
CA VAL A 54 -25.41 10.89 -22.44
C VAL A 54 -25.81 11.79 -21.26
N ALA A 55 -26.34 13.01 -21.55
CA ALA A 55 -26.74 13.96 -20.52
C ALA A 55 -27.88 13.45 -19.64
N GLU A 56 -28.91 12.82 -20.24
CA GLU A 56 -30.01 12.21 -19.50
C GLU A 56 -29.51 11.05 -18.62
N LEU A 57 -28.57 10.24 -19.12
CA LEU A 57 -28.00 9.12 -18.33
C LEU A 57 -27.14 9.59 -17.17
N MET A 58 -26.41 10.70 -17.34
CA MET A 58 -25.67 11.34 -16.23
C MET A 58 -26.61 11.79 -15.10
N ASP A 59 -27.82 12.29 -15.46
CA ASP A 59 -28.83 12.70 -14.49
C ASP A 59 -29.54 11.49 -13.84
N ILE A 60 -29.93 10.50 -14.63
CA ILE A 60 -30.52 9.24 -14.14
C ILE A 60 -29.58 8.54 -13.16
N GLY A 61 -28.28 8.50 -13.44
CA GLY A 61 -27.28 7.85 -12.60
C GLY A 61 -27.25 8.38 -11.16
N LYS A 62 -27.52 9.68 -10.97
CA LYS A 62 -27.59 10.33 -9.65
C LYS A 62 -28.88 10.00 -8.88
N GLN A 63 -29.86 9.43 -9.56
CA GLN A 63 -31.18 9.13 -8.97
C GLN A 63 -31.33 7.66 -8.55
N LEU A 64 -30.45 6.75 -9.01
CA LEU A 64 -30.61 5.30 -8.82
C LEU A 64 -30.59 4.89 -7.35
N LEU A 65 -29.61 5.38 -6.59
CA LEU A 65 -29.42 5.04 -5.19
C LEU A 65 -29.36 6.30 -4.33
N GLY A 66 -29.93 6.21 -3.12
CA GLY A 66 -29.78 7.23 -2.09
C GLY A 66 -28.98 6.73 -0.89
N ARG A 67 -28.67 7.63 0.04
CA ARG A 67 -27.88 7.33 1.26
C ARG A 67 -28.51 6.23 2.13
N ARG A 68 -29.84 6.11 2.13
CA ARG A 68 -30.56 5.05 2.85
C ARG A 68 -30.42 3.66 2.22
N GLN A 69 -30.11 3.57 0.93
CA GLN A 69 -30.02 2.31 0.19
C GLN A 69 -28.61 1.68 0.21
N VAL A 70 -27.64 2.37 0.82
CA VAL A 70 -26.25 1.92 0.90
C VAL A 70 -25.76 1.89 2.35
N LEU A 71 -24.69 1.16 2.60
CA LEU A 71 -24.02 1.20 3.91
C LEU A 71 -23.44 2.60 4.17
N PRO A 72 -23.39 3.07 5.43
CA PRO A 72 -23.04 4.46 5.77
C PRO A 72 -21.70 4.97 5.22
N ALA A 73 -20.72 4.07 5.01
CA ALA A 73 -19.41 4.42 4.44
C ALA A 73 -19.45 4.70 2.93
N VAL A 74 -20.39 4.11 2.20
CA VAL A 74 -20.37 4.08 0.72
C VAL A 74 -20.48 5.46 0.07
N PRO A 75 -21.28 6.42 0.53
CA PRO A 75 -21.31 7.76 -0.06
C PRO A 75 -19.95 8.48 -0.04
N HIS A 76 -19.10 8.16 0.92
CA HIS A 76 -17.77 8.73 1.06
C HIS A 76 -16.68 7.93 0.30
N LEU A 77 -16.96 6.70 -0.10
CA LEU A 77 -16.09 5.88 -0.93
C LEU A 77 -16.36 6.08 -2.43
N LEU A 78 -17.60 6.42 -2.78
CA LEU A 78 -18.08 6.47 -4.16
C LEU A 78 -18.36 7.91 -4.62
N HIS A 79 -17.31 8.57 -5.10
CA HIS A 79 -17.42 9.94 -5.63
C HIS A 79 -17.82 9.98 -7.12
N MET A 80 -17.50 8.93 -7.87
CA MET A 80 -17.71 8.90 -9.33
C MET A 80 -17.88 7.49 -9.84
N VAL A 81 -18.81 7.30 -10.78
CA VAL A 81 -18.96 6.07 -11.58
C VAL A 81 -18.84 6.44 -13.04
N GLN A 82 -18.05 5.71 -13.78
CA GLN A 82 -17.89 5.89 -15.23
C GLN A 82 -18.15 4.59 -15.95
N VAL A 83 -18.80 4.67 -17.11
CA VAL A 83 -19.02 3.54 -18.03
C VAL A 83 -18.89 3.99 -19.47
N GLU A 84 -18.50 3.09 -20.36
CA GLU A 84 -18.63 3.28 -21.80
C GLU A 84 -19.64 2.31 -22.40
N GLY A 85 -20.58 2.86 -23.17
CA GLY A 85 -21.61 2.09 -23.85
C GLY A 85 -21.74 2.45 -25.31
N THR A 86 -22.28 1.52 -26.12
CA THR A 86 -22.48 1.71 -27.55
C THR A 86 -23.87 2.27 -27.82
N PHE A 87 -23.92 3.56 -28.14
CA PHE A 87 -25.11 4.27 -28.57
C PHE A 87 -25.37 4.07 -30.07
N PRO A 88 -26.54 4.48 -30.60
CA PRO A 88 -26.77 4.48 -32.06
C PRO A 88 -25.73 5.26 -32.89
N ASP A 89 -25.14 6.31 -32.28
CA ASP A 89 -24.10 7.15 -32.90
C ASP A 89 -22.67 6.78 -32.46
N GLY A 90 -22.49 5.58 -31.92
CA GLY A 90 -21.18 5.02 -31.51
C GLY A 90 -20.94 4.98 -30.01
N THR A 91 -19.77 4.52 -29.62
CA THR A 91 -19.39 4.39 -28.19
C THR A 91 -19.16 5.74 -27.54
N LYS A 92 -19.77 5.96 -26.37
CA LYS A 92 -19.65 7.18 -25.58
C LYS A 92 -19.31 6.86 -24.11
N LEU A 93 -18.58 7.79 -23.50
CA LEU A 93 -18.31 7.80 -22.05
C LEU A 93 -19.46 8.51 -21.32
N ILE A 94 -19.93 7.88 -20.24
CA ILE A 94 -20.89 8.46 -19.29
C ILE A 94 -20.19 8.58 -17.94
N THR A 95 -20.18 9.79 -17.36
CA THR A 95 -19.58 10.07 -16.03
C THR A 95 -20.66 10.54 -15.07
N ILE A 96 -20.84 9.84 -13.98
CA ILE A 96 -21.80 10.17 -12.91
C ILE A 96 -20.98 10.64 -11.71
N HIS A 97 -21.02 11.95 -11.45
CA HIS A 97 -20.42 12.54 -10.27
C HIS A 97 -21.42 12.52 -9.11
N ASP A 98 -20.93 12.29 -7.89
CA ASP A 98 -21.72 12.29 -6.65
C ASP A 98 -22.98 11.42 -6.78
N ALA A 99 -22.75 10.16 -7.19
CA ALA A 99 -23.81 9.21 -7.56
C ALA A 99 -24.80 8.91 -6.41
N ILE A 100 -24.42 9.17 -5.14
CA ILE A 100 -25.22 8.93 -3.94
C ILE A 100 -25.32 10.22 -3.12
N ALA A 101 -26.01 11.22 -3.66
CA ALA A 101 -26.19 12.52 -3.00
C ALA A 101 -27.54 12.65 -2.27
N SER A 102 -28.62 12.07 -2.82
CA SER A 102 -29.97 12.13 -2.26
C SER A 102 -30.15 11.21 -1.04
N GLU A 103 -31.13 11.49 -0.20
CA GLU A 103 -31.49 10.61 0.91
C GLU A 103 -32.09 9.28 0.42
N ASN A 104 -33.01 9.35 -0.55
CA ASN A 104 -33.65 8.18 -1.16
C ASN A 104 -33.39 8.14 -2.66
N GLY A 105 -33.05 6.96 -3.17
CA GLY A 105 -32.97 6.69 -4.60
C GLY A 105 -34.31 6.39 -5.23
N ASN A 106 -34.38 6.43 -6.56
CA ASN A 106 -35.49 5.96 -7.35
C ASN A 106 -35.37 4.44 -7.58
N LEU A 107 -36.02 3.66 -6.75
CA LEU A 107 -35.88 2.19 -6.77
C LEU A 107 -36.52 1.54 -8.01
N GLU A 108 -37.45 2.21 -8.68
CA GLU A 108 -38.02 1.72 -9.95
C GLU A 108 -36.95 1.80 -11.06
N LEU A 109 -36.16 2.88 -11.12
CA LEU A 109 -35.05 3.00 -12.05
C LEU A 109 -33.91 2.05 -11.68
N ALA A 110 -33.58 1.90 -10.39
CA ALA A 110 -32.54 1.00 -9.91
C ALA A 110 -32.83 -0.48 -10.21
N LEU A 111 -34.11 -0.87 -10.25
CA LEU A 111 -34.56 -2.23 -10.53
C LEU A 111 -35.09 -2.41 -11.95
N HIS A 112 -35.04 -1.37 -12.81
CA HIS A 112 -35.52 -1.44 -14.19
C HIS A 112 -34.90 -2.66 -14.93
N GLY A 113 -35.74 -3.39 -15.65
CA GLY A 113 -35.35 -4.57 -16.43
C GLY A 113 -35.07 -5.84 -15.62
N SER A 114 -35.03 -5.75 -14.28
CA SER A 114 -34.72 -6.93 -13.44
C SER A 114 -35.91 -7.83 -13.16
N PHE A 115 -37.14 -7.33 -13.30
CA PHE A 115 -38.39 -7.98 -12.93
C PHE A 115 -38.50 -8.36 -11.43
N LEU A 116 -37.61 -7.80 -10.59
CA LEU A 116 -37.64 -7.97 -9.14
C LEU A 116 -38.65 -6.99 -8.52
N PRO A 117 -39.25 -7.33 -7.36
CA PRO A 117 -40.20 -6.44 -6.69
C PRO A 117 -39.48 -5.19 -6.17
N VAL A 118 -40.12 -4.03 -6.35
CA VAL A 118 -39.63 -2.77 -5.78
C VAL A 118 -39.99 -2.73 -4.29
N PRO A 119 -39.03 -2.64 -3.38
CA PRO A 119 -39.30 -2.63 -1.95
C PRO A 119 -39.82 -1.27 -1.48
N SER A 120 -40.63 -1.28 -0.41
CA SER A 120 -41.00 -0.04 0.29
C SER A 120 -39.78 0.63 0.90
N LEU A 121 -39.74 1.97 0.88
CA LEU A 121 -38.66 2.76 1.49
C LEU A 121 -38.53 2.55 3.01
N ASP A 122 -39.60 2.13 3.68
CA ASP A 122 -39.62 1.86 5.13
C ASP A 122 -38.67 0.70 5.54
N LYS A 123 -38.29 -0.13 4.57
CA LYS A 123 -37.35 -1.24 4.83
C LYS A 123 -35.90 -0.79 5.02
N PHE A 124 -35.59 0.43 4.59
CA PHE A 124 -34.20 0.95 4.71
C PHE A 124 -34.06 1.80 5.98
N PRO A 125 -32.93 1.72 6.67
CA PRO A 125 -32.67 2.51 7.87
C PRO A 125 -32.60 4.00 7.55
N ASP A 126 -32.75 4.84 8.56
CA ASP A 126 -32.44 6.26 8.44
C ASP A 126 -30.95 6.48 8.24
N VAL A 127 -30.59 7.62 7.65
CA VAL A 127 -29.20 7.97 7.41
C VAL A 127 -28.48 8.22 8.72
N GLU A 128 -27.38 7.50 8.96
CA GLU A 128 -26.50 7.74 10.09
C GLU A 128 -25.27 8.54 9.64
N ASP A 129 -24.99 9.64 10.32
CA ASP A 129 -23.73 10.38 10.14
C ASP A 129 -22.62 9.68 10.94
N LYS A 130 -21.80 8.90 10.26
CA LYS A 130 -20.62 8.24 10.83
C LYS A 130 -19.35 8.88 10.29
N LYS A 131 -18.24 8.74 11.03
CA LYS A 131 -16.91 9.04 10.54
C LYS A 131 -16.67 8.28 9.24
N PHE A 132 -16.18 8.97 8.21
CA PHE A 132 -15.99 8.36 6.90
C PHE A 132 -14.60 7.73 6.77
N PRO A 133 -14.45 6.69 5.92
CA PRO A 133 -13.17 6.05 5.64
C PRO A 133 -12.18 7.04 5.04
N GLY A 134 -10.93 7.01 5.52
CA GLY A 134 -9.88 7.89 5.00
C GLY A 134 -10.02 9.35 5.42
N GLU A 135 -10.86 9.67 6.41
CA GLU A 135 -11.01 11.01 6.96
C GLU A 135 -9.68 11.65 7.32
N ILE A 136 -9.52 12.92 6.99
CA ILE A 136 -8.37 13.73 7.42
C ILE A 136 -8.82 14.70 8.51
N ILE A 137 -8.14 14.64 9.66
CA ILE A 137 -8.26 15.62 10.73
C ILE A 137 -7.09 16.58 10.56
N TYR A 138 -7.38 17.81 10.20
CA TYR A 138 -6.36 18.82 9.92
C TYR A 138 -5.72 19.36 11.19
N GLY A 139 -4.42 19.65 11.11
CA GLY A 139 -3.68 20.33 12.16
C GLY A 139 -4.10 21.80 12.31
N ASP A 140 -3.74 22.39 13.45
CA ASP A 140 -4.04 23.78 13.77
C ASP A 140 -3.18 24.76 12.98
N GLY A 141 -3.76 25.92 12.66
CA GLY A 141 -3.07 27.03 12.02
C GLY A 141 -3.11 27.04 10.49
N ASN A 142 -2.19 27.80 9.90
CA ASN A 142 -2.07 27.94 8.46
C ASN A 142 -0.65 27.65 8.00
N ILE A 143 -0.52 27.29 6.73
CA ILE A 143 0.76 26.99 6.07
C ILE A 143 1.22 28.23 5.31
N THR A 144 2.43 28.71 5.60
CA THR A 144 3.07 29.82 4.89
C THR A 144 3.90 29.27 3.73
N LEU A 145 3.56 29.66 2.51
CA LEU A 145 4.27 29.30 1.29
C LEU A 145 5.44 30.25 1.02
N ASN A 146 6.50 29.76 0.38
CA ASN A 146 7.64 30.57 -0.10
C ASN A 146 8.30 31.43 0.99
N ARG A 147 8.35 30.96 2.22
CA ARG A 147 8.84 31.69 3.39
C ARG A 147 10.26 32.19 3.18
N GLY A 148 10.51 33.48 3.51
CA GLY A 148 11.84 34.10 3.48
C GLY A 148 12.36 34.48 2.09
N ARG A 149 11.55 34.35 1.03
CA ARG A 149 11.92 34.74 -0.33
C ARG A 149 11.66 36.23 -0.55
N LYS A 150 12.56 36.88 -1.31
CA LYS A 150 12.33 38.26 -1.77
C LYS A 150 11.09 38.32 -2.67
N ALA A 151 10.19 39.23 -2.41
CA ALA A 151 8.96 39.42 -3.16
C ALA A 151 8.85 40.78 -3.79
N VAL A 152 8.08 40.87 -4.90
CA VAL A 152 7.71 42.15 -5.57
C VAL A 152 6.27 42.05 -6.04
N ILE A 153 5.56 43.20 -6.05
CA ILE A 153 4.23 43.33 -6.65
C ILE A 153 4.35 44.00 -8.00
N LEU A 154 3.71 43.42 -9.02
CA LEU A 154 3.66 43.99 -10.36
C LEU A 154 2.20 44.09 -10.84
N LYS A 155 1.86 45.20 -11.50
CA LYS A 155 0.65 45.32 -12.26
C LYS A 155 0.90 44.79 -13.67
N VAL A 156 0.13 43.77 -14.08
CA VAL A 156 0.23 43.06 -15.36
C VAL A 156 -1.06 43.33 -16.15
N VAL A 157 -0.94 43.67 -17.43
CA VAL A 157 -2.06 43.87 -18.33
C VAL A 157 -1.96 42.92 -19.48
N ASN A 158 -3.01 42.16 -19.78
CA ASN A 158 -3.08 41.37 -21.00
C ASN A 158 -3.55 42.25 -22.16
N ASN A 159 -2.62 42.67 -23.03
CA ASN A 159 -2.90 43.48 -24.22
C ASN A 159 -3.05 42.64 -25.50
N GLY A 160 -3.32 41.36 -25.34
CA GLY A 160 -3.66 40.43 -26.43
C GLY A 160 -5.18 40.34 -26.62
N ASP A 161 -5.58 39.59 -27.62
CA ASP A 161 -6.98 39.27 -27.98
C ASP A 161 -7.46 37.91 -27.41
N ARG A 162 -6.60 37.21 -26.70
CA ARG A 162 -6.84 35.87 -26.12
C ARG A 162 -6.40 35.79 -24.68
N PRO A 163 -7.03 34.91 -23.86
CA PRO A 163 -6.61 34.70 -22.49
C PRO A 163 -5.19 34.11 -22.42
N VAL A 164 -4.44 34.52 -21.39
CA VAL A 164 -3.12 33.98 -21.05
C VAL A 164 -3.15 33.41 -19.65
N GLN A 165 -2.61 32.20 -19.46
CA GLN A 165 -2.50 31.58 -18.17
C GLN A 165 -1.03 31.28 -17.86
N VAL A 166 -0.55 31.70 -16.69
CA VAL A 166 0.84 31.52 -16.27
C VAL A 166 0.90 30.65 -15.04
N GLY A 167 1.66 29.57 -15.13
CA GLY A 167 1.88 28.64 -14.02
C GLY A 167 2.82 29.19 -12.94
N SER A 168 2.71 28.64 -11.74
CA SER A 168 3.43 29.07 -10.54
C SER A 168 4.96 29.16 -10.70
N HIS A 169 5.56 28.24 -11.44
CA HIS A 169 7.02 28.09 -11.53
C HIS A 169 7.62 28.65 -12.82
N TYR A 170 6.81 29.26 -13.69
CA TYR A 170 7.35 29.86 -14.92
C TYR A 170 8.16 31.13 -14.61
N HIS A 171 9.34 31.27 -15.23
CA HIS A 171 10.17 32.49 -15.10
C HIS A 171 9.43 33.70 -15.66
N PHE A 172 9.03 34.64 -14.78
CA PHE A 172 7.97 35.59 -15.12
C PHE A 172 8.39 36.63 -16.16
N ILE A 173 9.67 36.98 -16.26
CA ILE A 173 10.17 37.90 -17.30
C ILE A 173 9.92 37.35 -18.72
N GLU A 174 9.89 36.00 -18.88
CA GLU A 174 9.76 35.32 -20.16
C GLU A 174 8.32 34.95 -20.54
N VAL A 175 7.32 35.37 -19.75
CA VAL A 175 5.90 35.11 -20.07
C VAL A 175 5.48 35.73 -21.39
N ASN A 176 4.32 35.31 -21.88
CA ASN A 176 3.73 35.70 -23.15
C ASN A 176 4.03 37.14 -23.52
N PRO A 177 4.50 37.43 -24.77
CA PRO A 177 4.87 38.78 -25.23
C PRO A 177 3.77 39.84 -25.10
N TYR A 178 2.49 39.47 -25.11
CA TYR A 178 1.36 40.36 -24.99
C TYR A 178 1.00 40.75 -23.54
N LEU A 179 1.62 40.15 -22.52
CA LEU A 179 1.52 40.62 -21.15
C LEU A 179 2.46 41.82 -20.96
N VAL A 180 1.88 42.95 -20.53
CA VAL A 180 2.57 44.26 -20.38
C VAL A 180 2.78 44.52 -18.90
N PHE A 181 4.03 44.65 -18.49
CA PHE A 181 4.48 44.96 -17.12
C PHE A 181 5.95 45.38 -17.13
N ASP A 182 6.52 45.78 -15.99
CA ASP A 182 7.93 46.02 -15.83
C ASP A 182 8.68 44.68 -15.79
N ARG A 183 9.15 44.25 -16.98
CA ARG A 183 9.78 42.95 -17.14
C ARG A 183 11.10 42.80 -16.38
N TRP A 184 11.86 43.86 -16.25
CA TRP A 184 13.14 43.78 -15.53
C TRP A 184 12.94 43.45 -14.06
N ARG A 185 11.91 43.98 -13.40
CA ARG A 185 11.58 43.63 -12.00
C ARG A 185 11.14 42.19 -11.82
N ALA A 186 10.75 41.51 -12.88
CA ALA A 186 10.41 40.07 -12.87
C ALA A 186 11.60 39.16 -13.17
N TYR A 187 12.80 39.69 -13.37
CA TYR A 187 13.99 38.90 -13.64
C TYR A 187 14.39 38.05 -12.42
N GLY A 188 14.50 36.71 -12.62
CA GLY A 188 14.78 35.76 -11.54
C GLY A 188 13.58 35.55 -10.59
N MET A 189 12.37 35.93 -11.02
CA MET A 189 11.14 35.85 -10.21
C MET A 189 10.11 34.90 -10.82
N ARG A 190 9.24 34.32 -9.97
CA ARG A 190 8.08 33.52 -10.32
C ARG A 190 6.85 33.95 -9.51
N LEU A 191 5.67 33.51 -9.88
CA LEU A 191 4.42 33.80 -9.14
C LEU A 191 4.48 33.29 -7.69
N ASN A 192 3.99 34.07 -6.74
CA ASN A 192 3.82 33.71 -5.33
C ASN A 192 2.42 33.10 -5.11
N ILE A 193 2.20 31.95 -5.69
CA ILE A 193 0.98 31.17 -5.60
C ILE A 193 1.33 29.70 -5.26
N PRO A 194 0.38 28.88 -4.82
CA PRO A 194 0.64 27.46 -4.56
C PRO A 194 1.24 26.74 -5.77
N ALA A 195 2.23 25.89 -5.53
CA ALA A 195 2.91 25.13 -6.59
C ALA A 195 1.90 24.33 -7.45
N GLY A 196 2.06 24.41 -8.77
CA GLY A 196 1.16 23.72 -9.71
C GLY A 196 -0.19 24.44 -9.96
N THR A 197 -0.43 25.58 -9.34
CA THR A 197 -1.54 26.47 -9.70
C THR A 197 -1.10 27.51 -10.75
N ALA A 198 -2.03 28.30 -11.25
CA ALA A 198 -1.76 29.30 -12.28
C ALA A 198 -2.59 30.57 -12.07
N THR A 199 -2.09 31.68 -12.62
CA THR A 199 -2.85 32.95 -12.73
C THR A 199 -3.31 33.14 -14.17
N ARG A 200 -4.60 33.40 -14.35
CA ARG A 200 -5.22 33.68 -15.65
C ARG A 200 -5.45 35.15 -15.85
N PHE A 201 -5.12 35.69 -17.03
CA PHE A 201 -5.29 37.07 -17.48
C PHE A 201 -6.21 37.07 -18.68
N GLU A 202 -7.40 37.68 -18.55
CA GLU A 202 -8.34 37.85 -19.67
C GLU A 202 -7.90 39.03 -20.58
N PRO A 203 -8.32 39.05 -21.83
CA PRO A 203 -8.02 40.19 -22.74
C PRO A 203 -8.44 41.53 -22.16
N GLY A 204 -7.49 42.47 -22.12
CA GLY A 204 -7.71 43.81 -21.54
C GLY A 204 -7.69 43.90 -20.02
N GLU A 205 -7.62 42.76 -19.31
CA GLU A 205 -7.58 42.72 -17.83
C GLU A 205 -6.25 43.28 -17.30
N ALA A 206 -6.37 44.12 -16.28
CA ALA A 206 -5.24 44.57 -15.46
C ALA A 206 -5.29 43.91 -14.08
N LYS A 207 -4.30 43.14 -13.72
CA LYS A 207 -4.23 42.39 -12.47
C LYS A 207 -2.90 42.63 -11.75
N CYS A 208 -2.97 42.87 -10.43
CA CYS A 208 -1.76 42.92 -9.58
C CYS A 208 -1.39 41.49 -9.17
N VAL A 209 -0.14 41.10 -9.35
CA VAL A 209 0.41 39.83 -8.94
C VAL A 209 1.61 40.01 -8.03
N THR A 210 1.76 39.13 -7.06
CA THR A 210 2.97 39.04 -6.25
C THR A 210 3.90 38.01 -6.86
N LEU A 211 5.16 38.38 -7.05
CA LEU A 211 6.22 37.50 -7.49
C LEU A 211 7.20 37.24 -6.34
N VAL A 212 7.81 36.05 -6.32
CA VAL A 212 8.90 35.72 -5.39
C VAL A 212 10.13 35.29 -6.17
N SER A 213 11.31 35.44 -5.56
CA SER A 213 12.55 34.97 -6.17
C SER A 213 12.51 33.45 -6.41
N ILE A 214 13.02 33.02 -7.57
CA ILE A 214 13.23 31.60 -7.87
C ILE A 214 14.22 31.03 -6.84
N GLY A 215 13.99 29.79 -6.43
CA GLY A 215 14.82 29.08 -5.45
C GLY A 215 16.03 28.35 -6.06
N GLY A 216 16.58 27.41 -5.31
CA GLY A 216 17.68 26.58 -5.73
C GLY A 216 18.95 27.34 -6.03
N LYS A 217 19.71 26.84 -7.02
CA LYS A 217 20.92 27.51 -7.50
C LYS A 217 20.65 28.80 -8.29
N LYS A 218 19.37 29.12 -8.53
CA LYS A 218 18.93 30.26 -9.35
C LYS A 218 19.53 30.26 -10.76
N VAL A 219 19.55 29.08 -11.39
CA VAL A 219 19.95 28.88 -12.77
C VAL A 219 18.71 28.70 -13.62
N ILE A 220 18.47 29.60 -14.57
CA ILE A 220 17.30 29.58 -15.45
C ILE A 220 17.70 28.90 -16.76
N ARG A 221 16.86 27.99 -17.23
CA ARG A 221 16.95 27.32 -18.51
C ARG A 221 15.56 27.09 -19.11
N GLY A 222 15.48 26.86 -20.39
CA GLY A 222 14.20 26.63 -21.08
C GLY A 222 13.38 27.90 -21.25
N GLY A 223 12.06 27.84 -20.97
CA GLY A 223 11.17 28.97 -21.17
C GLY A 223 11.14 29.45 -22.62
N ASN A 224 11.18 30.77 -22.85
CA ASN A 224 11.31 31.39 -24.17
C ASN A 224 12.79 31.50 -24.62
N GLY A 225 13.76 30.99 -23.85
CA GLY A 225 15.18 31.08 -24.13
C GLY A 225 15.72 32.50 -24.11
N ILE A 226 15.14 33.35 -23.28
CA ILE A 226 15.61 34.73 -23.06
C ILE A 226 16.76 34.73 -22.07
N VAL A 227 16.63 33.89 -21.05
CA VAL A 227 17.67 33.69 -20.03
C VAL A 227 18.14 32.25 -20.08
N ASP A 228 19.45 32.06 -20.17
CA ASP A 228 20.10 30.73 -20.09
C ASP A 228 21.33 30.84 -19.21
N GLY A 229 21.18 30.56 -17.92
CA GLY A 229 22.27 30.60 -16.95
C GLY A 229 21.89 31.17 -15.58
N PRO A 230 22.90 31.43 -14.72
CA PRO A 230 22.69 31.92 -13.36
C PRO A 230 22.10 33.34 -13.32
N VAL A 231 21.12 33.56 -12.44
CA VAL A 231 20.56 34.86 -12.17
C VAL A 231 21.62 35.76 -11.53
N GLY A 232 21.72 37.01 -12.02
CA GLY A 232 22.65 38.04 -11.50
C GLY A 232 24.01 38.11 -12.21
N HIS A 233 24.34 37.22 -13.09
CA HIS A 233 25.58 37.23 -13.89
C HIS A 233 25.42 37.88 -15.27
N ALA A 234 24.18 38.09 -15.71
CA ALA A 234 23.92 38.70 -17.02
C ALA A 234 23.80 40.21 -16.94
N ASN A 235 24.30 40.91 -17.96
CA ASN A 235 24.11 42.36 -18.11
C ASN A 235 22.63 42.66 -18.42
N SER A 236 22.00 43.56 -17.69
CA SER A 236 20.61 43.95 -17.87
C SER A 236 20.27 44.38 -19.31
N LYS A 237 21.22 45.03 -20.01
CA LYS A 237 21.08 45.42 -21.41
C LYS A 237 20.87 44.21 -22.32
N VAL A 238 21.69 43.15 -22.16
CA VAL A 238 21.63 41.94 -22.98
C VAL A 238 20.29 41.24 -22.80
N ILE A 239 19.82 41.11 -21.57
CA ILE A 239 18.53 40.45 -21.30
C ILE A 239 17.37 41.29 -21.86
N MET A 240 17.39 42.62 -21.65
CA MET A 240 16.33 43.48 -22.16
C MET A 240 16.36 43.61 -23.69
N GLU A 241 17.53 43.55 -24.33
CA GLU A 241 17.63 43.39 -25.76
C GLU A 241 17.02 42.08 -26.28
N ALA A 242 17.24 40.96 -25.57
CA ALA A 242 16.59 39.68 -25.86
C ALA A 242 15.06 39.75 -25.64
N VAL A 243 14.59 40.39 -24.58
CA VAL A 243 13.16 40.63 -24.34
C VAL A 243 12.54 41.40 -25.51
N ASN A 244 13.18 42.47 -25.92
CA ASN A 244 12.72 43.30 -27.04
C ASN A 244 12.75 42.58 -28.38
N SER A 245 13.84 41.85 -28.66
CA SER A 245 13.98 41.08 -29.92
C SER A 245 12.92 39.99 -30.10
N ARG A 246 12.38 39.45 -28.97
CA ARG A 246 11.26 38.50 -28.95
C ARG A 246 9.88 39.16 -29.01
N GLY A 247 9.82 40.53 -29.17
CA GLY A 247 8.57 41.26 -29.21
C GLY A 247 7.82 41.34 -27.88
N CYS A 248 8.49 41.07 -26.78
CA CYS A 248 7.87 41.12 -25.45
C CYS A 248 7.60 42.60 -25.08
N ARG A 249 6.35 42.93 -24.80
CA ARG A 249 5.93 44.23 -24.37
C ARG A 249 6.43 44.55 -22.96
N ASN A 250 7.00 45.75 -22.76
CA ASN A 250 7.55 46.19 -21.50
C ASN A 250 6.98 47.56 -21.13
N LEU A 251 6.74 47.78 -19.83
CA LEU A 251 6.35 49.09 -19.29
C LEU A 251 7.20 49.38 -18.06
N GLU A 252 8.12 50.35 -18.19
CA GLU A 252 8.91 50.77 -17.04
C GLU A 252 8.04 51.49 -16.01
N ALA A 253 8.08 51.04 -14.75
CA ALA A 253 7.36 51.69 -13.67
C ALA A 253 7.99 53.03 -13.33
N THR A 254 7.21 54.11 -13.44
CA THR A 254 7.65 55.49 -13.18
C THR A 254 7.66 55.89 -11.71
N SER A 255 7.23 55.03 -10.79
CA SER A 255 7.28 55.27 -9.35
C SER A 255 7.54 53.96 -8.60
N VAL A 256 8.65 53.92 -7.89
CA VAL A 256 9.06 52.81 -7.01
C VAL A 256 8.62 53.18 -5.60
N SER A 257 7.83 52.34 -4.97
CA SER A 257 7.80 52.23 -3.51
C SER A 257 9.07 51.44 -3.08
N GLU A 258 10.23 52.14 -3.08
CA GLU A 258 11.40 51.60 -2.41
C GLU A 258 11.24 51.79 -0.91
N GLY A 259 11.28 50.72 -0.18
CA GLY A 259 11.35 50.70 1.26
C GLY A 259 10.10 50.16 1.95
N VAL A 260 9.93 48.90 1.88
CA VAL A 260 9.08 48.15 2.80
C VAL A 260 9.81 48.08 4.13
N THR A 261 9.40 48.91 5.09
CA THR A 261 9.76 48.73 6.49
C THR A 261 8.91 47.57 7.07
N GLY A 262 9.40 46.85 8.07
CA GLY A 262 8.90 45.58 8.58
C GLY A 262 7.39 45.39 8.90
N GLU A 263 6.55 46.41 8.69
CA GLU A 263 5.09 46.32 8.82
C GLU A 263 4.37 45.83 7.53
N GLU A 264 5.06 45.80 6.37
CA GLU A 264 4.51 45.36 5.09
C GLU A 264 4.88 43.87 4.71
N GLU A 265 5.65 43.17 5.54
CA GLU A 265 6.04 41.79 5.28
C GLU A 265 4.81 40.84 5.15
N SER A 266 3.70 41.18 5.82
CA SER A 266 2.43 40.44 5.71
C SER A 266 1.75 40.55 4.35
N ALA A 267 1.98 41.65 3.59
CA ALA A 267 1.39 41.85 2.27
C ALA A 267 1.97 40.93 1.19
N PHE A 268 3.14 40.33 1.43
CA PHE A 268 3.86 39.48 0.50
C PHE A 268 3.74 37.98 0.85
N THR A 269 3.17 37.65 2.01
CA THR A 269 3.06 36.30 2.51
C THR A 269 1.83 35.61 1.92
N THR A 270 2.04 34.50 1.20
CA THR A 270 0.94 33.63 0.78
C THR A 270 0.71 32.56 1.85
N VAL A 271 -0.51 32.51 2.37
CA VAL A 271 -0.92 31.60 3.44
C VAL A 271 -2.12 30.80 2.98
N ILE A 272 -2.11 29.48 3.25
CA ILE A 272 -3.23 28.58 2.96
C ILE A 272 -3.57 27.72 4.18
N SER A 273 -4.81 27.23 4.26
CA SER A 273 -5.22 26.30 5.31
C SER A 273 -4.61 24.92 5.09
N HIS A 274 -4.53 24.11 6.16
CA HIS A 274 -4.17 22.70 6.05
C HIS A 274 -5.06 21.92 5.08
N GLU A 275 -6.38 22.19 5.09
CA GLU A 275 -7.34 21.60 4.17
C GLU A 275 -7.01 21.94 2.69
N ALA A 276 -6.79 23.20 2.38
CA ALA A 276 -6.44 23.62 1.02
C ALA A 276 -5.11 23.01 0.57
N TYR A 277 -4.13 22.90 1.49
CA TYR A 277 -2.85 22.25 1.22
C TYR A 277 -3.04 20.74 0.95
N ALA A 278 -3.79 20.04 1.81
CA ALA A 278 -4.04 18.62 1.68
C ALA A 278 -4.77 18.26 0.37
N ASN A 279 -5.70 19.09 -0.07
CA ASN A 279 -6.41 18.91 -1.33
C ASN A 279 -5.51 19.01 -2.57
N MET A 280 -4.38 19.71 -2.46
CA MET A 280 -3.42 19.87 -3.57
C MET A 280 -2.25 18.89 -3.51
N TYR A 281 -1.73 18.61 -2.32
CA TYR A 281 -0.46 17.90 -2.14
C TYR A 281 -0.55 16.72 -1.14
N GLY A 282 -1.73 16.42 -0.64
CA GLY A 282 -1.91 15.52 0.47
C GLY A 282 -1.65 16.16 1.84
N PRO A 283 -2.05 15.47 2.94
CA PRO A 283 -1.89 15.98 4.30
C PRO A 283 -0.42 16.19 4.66
N THR A 284 -0.16 17.08 5.62
CA THR A 284 1.19 17.49 6.04
C THR A 284 1.40 17.29 7.54
N THR A 285 2.55 17.67 8.05
CA THR A 285 2.93 17.54 9.47
C THR A 285 1.83 18.01 10.41
N GLY A 286 1.45 17.16 11.34
CA GLY A 286 0.40 17.40 12.33
C GLY A 286 -1.00 16.98 11.91
N ASP A 287 -1.27 16.82 10.61
CA ASP A 287 -2.52 16.25 10.13
C ASP A 287 -2.60 14.76 10.49
N LYS A 288 -3.82 14.25 10.66
CA LYS A 288 -4.09 12.84 10.97
C LYS A 288 -4.98 12.23 9.90
N ILE A 289 -4.65 11.00 9.49
CA ILE A 289 -5.39 10.24 8.47
C ILE A 289 -6.02 9.02 9.12
N ARG A 290 -7.31 8.84 8.94
CA ARG A 290 -8.00 7.60 9.29
C ARG A 290 -7.64 6.49 8.28
N LEU A 291 -7.23 5.33 8.78
CA LEU A 291 -6.85 4.19 7.95
C LEU A 291 -8.08 3.36 7.57
N GLY A 292 -8.53 3.48 6.32
CA GLY A 292 -9.77 2.85 5.87
C GLY A 292 -10.96 3.23 6.76
N ASP A 293 -11.84 2.26 7.06
CA ASP A 293 -12.94 2.41 8.02
C ASP A 293 -12.59 1.94 9.45
N THR A 294 -11.29 1.78 9.76
CA THR A 294 -10.80 1.48 11.12
C THR A 294 -10.95 2.68 12.06
N ASN A 295 -10.73 2.47 13.36
CA ASN A 295 -10.61 3.56 14.34
C ASN A 295 -9.18 4.07 14.52
N LEU A 296 -8.25 3.68 13.64
CA LEU A 296 -6.84 4.04 13.70
C LEU A 296 -6.57 5.35 12.96
N TYR A 297 -5.84 6.27 13.60
CA TYR A 297 -5.45 7.56 13.04
C TYR A 297 -3.93 7.68 13.00
N ALA A 298 -3.39 7.78 11.79
CA ALA A 298 -1.98 8.03 11.53
C ALA A 298 -1.70 9.53 11.51
N LYS A 299 -0.90 10.03 12.46
CA LYS A 299 -0.45 11.43 12.51
C LYS A 299 0.85 11.58 11.74
N ILE A 300 0.92 12.55 10.84
CA ILE A 300 2.12 12.83 10.07
C ILE A 300 3.16 13.49 10.98
N GLU A 301 4.27 12.79 11.20
CA GLU A 301 5.35 13.21 12.11
C GLU A 301 6.24 14.28 11.48
N LYS A 302 6.44 14.19 10.14
CA LYS A 302 7.32 15.09 9.38
C LYS A 302 6.90 15.18 7.92
N ASP A 303 7.13 16.34 7.29
CA ASP A 303 7.01 16.55 5.85
C ASP A 303 8.35 17.04 5.30
N PHE A 304 8.84 16.39 4.25
CA PHE A 304 10.08 16.77 3.56
C PHE A 304 9.86 17.81 2.47
N ALA A 305 8.61 18.20 2.18
CA ALA A 305 8.30 19.23 1.20
C ALA A 305 8.84 20.60 1.65
N ILE A 306 9.14 21.43 0.68
CA ILE A 306 9.38 22.86 0.86
C ILE A 306 8.11 23.58 0.40
N TYR A 307 7.37 24.16 1.33
CA TYR A 307 6.08 24.79 1.04
C TYR A 307 6.17 25.89 0.01
N GLY A 308 5.54 25.67 -1.14
CA GLY A 308 5.58 26.51 -2.33
C GLY A 308 6.47 25.99 -3.46
N ASP A 309 7.27 24.94 -3.22
CA ASP A 309 8.11 24.25 -4.21
C ASP A 309 7.74 22.78 -4.40
N GLU A 310 6.52 22.37 -4.09
CA GLU A 310 6.07 21.00 -4.27
C GLU A 310 6.15 20.60 -5.75
N CYS A 311 6.63 19.38 -6.03
CA CYS A 311 6.59 18.79 -7.36
C CYS A 311 5.23 18.16 -7.62
N VAL A 312 4.55 18.64 -8.66
CA VAL A 312 3.25 18.12 -9.14
C VAL A 312 3.31 17.99 -10.64
N PHE A 313 2.78 16.89 -11.17
CA PHE A 313 2.72 16.63 -12.61
C PHE A 313 1.32 16.91 -13.17
N GLY A 314 1.27 17.42 -14.41
CA GLY A 314 0.05 17.69 -15.17
C GLY A 314 0.17 18.88 -16.09
N GLY A 315 -0.87 19.14 -16.89
CA GLY A 315 -0.95 20.29 -17.80
C GLY A 315 -0.83 21.61 -17.03
N GLY A 316 0.22 22.39 -17.33
CA GLY A 316 0.47 23.66 -16.66
C GLY A 316 1.01 23.55 -15.22
N LYS A 317 1.33 22.32 -14.74
CA LYS A 317 1.86 22.07 -13.40
C LYS A 317 3.37 22.31 -13.32
N VAL A 318 4.00 21.85 -12.25
CA VAL A 318 5.39 22.18 -11.90
C VAL A 318 6.41 21.38 -12.71
N ILE A 319 6.20 20.07 -12.86
CA ILE A 319 7.17 19.18 -13.54
C ILE A 319 7.09 19.40 -15.05
N ARG A 320 7.82 20.42 -15.52
CA ARG A 320 7.99 20.79 -16.93
C ARG A 320 9.45 21.22 -17.15
N ASP A 321 9.89 21.19 -18.40
CA ASP A 321 11.24 21.54 -18.81
C ASP A 321 11.71 22.90 -18.27
N GLY A 322 12.87 22.89 -17.59
CA GLY A 322 13.48 24.06 -16.97
C GLY A 322 12.79 24.58 -15.70
N LEU A 323 11.66 23.99 -15.29
CA LEU A 323 10.91 24.33 -14.08
C LEU A 323 11.19 23.30 -13.00
N GLY A 324 10.26 22.38 -12.73
CA GLY A 324 10.46 21.24 -11.83
C GLY A 324 11.25 20.09 -12.44
N GLN A 325 11.28 19.98 -13.78
CA GLN A 325 12.18 19.09 -14.51
C GLN A 325 13.47 19.82 -14.86
N SER A 326 14.59 19.23 -14.52
CA SER A 326 15.93 19.79 -14.73
C SER A 326 16.40 19.57 -16.17
N CYS A 327 17.13 20.54 -16.73
CA CYS A 327 17.77 20.48 -18.03
C CYS A 327 19.22 20.02 -17.94
N GLY A 328 19.67 19.29 -18.98
CA GLY A 328 21.10 18.96 -19.14
C GLY A 328 21.62 17.80 -18.26
N HIS A 329 20.73 17.07 -17.58
CA HIS A 329 21.08 15.88 -16.82
C HIS A 329 20.89 14.63 -17.68
N LEU A 330 21.93 13.75 -17.68
CA LEU A 330 21.88 12.44 -18.33
C LEU A 330 21.08 11.44 -17.48
N PRO A 331 20.69 10.27 -18.06
CA PRO A 331 20.02 9.21 -17.31
C PRO A 331 20.79 8.76 -16.05
N ALA A 332 22.14 8.83 -16.08
CA ALA A 332 22.96 8.49 -14.91
C ALA A 332 22.76 9.43 -13.71
N ASP A 333 22.42 10.69 -13.98
CA ASP A 333 22.37 11.77 -12.99
C ASP A 333 20.94 12.09 -12.53
N SER A 334 19.92 11.46 -13.13
CA SER A 334 18.49 11.67 -12.81
C SER A 334 17.81 10.38 -12.38
N LEU A 335 16.65 10.51 -11.75
CA LEU A 335 15.80 9.39 -11.36
C LEU A 335 15.21 8.67 -12.59
N ASP A 336 14.97 7.36 -12.46
CA ASP A 336 14.15 6.61 -13.42
C ASP A 336 12.66 6.85 -13.14
N THR A 337 12.28 6.84 -11.85
CA THR A 337 10.90 7.09 -11.41
C THR A 337 10.91 7.93 -10.12
N VAL A 338 9.95 8.83 -10.01
CA VAL A 338 9.66 9.54 -8.76
C VAL A 338 8.20 9.34 -8.37
N ILE A 339 7.95 9.04 -7.09
CA ILE A 339 6.62 9.12 -6.50
C ILE A 339 6.57 10.42 -5.71
N THR A 340 5.67 11.34 -6.08
CA THR A 340 5.63 12.69 -5.51
C THR A 340 4.69 12.78 -4.31
N ASN A 341 5.07 13.54 -3.28
CA ASN A 341 4.22 13.95 -2.15
C ASN A 341 3.46 12.80 -1.44
N ALA A 342 4.08 11.63 -1.31
CA ALA A 342 3.45 10.47 -0.71
C ALA A 342 3.54 10.48 0.83
N VAL A 343 2.46 10.04 1.49
CA VAL A 343 2.51 9.73 2.92
C VAL A 343 3.06 8.32 3.08
N ILE A 344 4.24 8.21 3.65
CA ILE A 344 4.89 6.93 3.94
C ILE A 344 4.46 6.46 5.33
N ILE A 345 3.98 5.21 5.40
CA ILE A 345 3.77 4.49 6.67
C ILE A 345 4.75 3.32 6.68
N ASP A 346 5.74 3.40 7.57
CA ASP A 346 6.77 2.40 7.75
C ASP A 346 7.04 2.18 9.26
N TYR A 347 7.69 1.10 9.63
CA TYR A 347 8.05 0.86 11.02
C TYR A 347 8.91 1.98 11.61
N SER A 348 9.67 2.66 10.76
CA SER A 348 10.61 3.73 11.12
C SER A 348 9.93 5.08 11.35
N GLY A 349 8.71 5.29 10.81
CA GLY A 349 7.99 6.55 10.96
C GLY A 349 6.79 6.69 10.03
N ILE A 350 6.02 7.74 10.28
CA ILE A 350 4.87 8.16 9.45
C ILE A 350 5.17 9.59 8.97
N PHE A 351 5.53 9.72 7.70
CA PHE A 351 6.00 11.00 7.18
C PHE A 351 5.67 11.18 5.69
N LYS A 352 5.63 12.43 5.24
CA LYS A 352 5.42 12.77 3.83
C LYS A 352 6.75 13.01 3.14
N SER A 353 6.92 12.42 1.97
CA SER A 353 8.17 12.50 1.20
C SER A 353 7.93 12.19 -0.28
N ASP A 354 8.79 12.73 -1.16
CA ASP A 354 8.98 12.13 -2.46
C ASP A 354 9.87 10.87 -2.32
N ILE A 355 9.64 9.87 -3.19
CA ILE A 355 10.41 8.64 -3.23
C ILE A 355 11.14 8.58 -4.58
N GLY A 356 12.47 8.59 -4.56
CA GLY A 356 13.32 8.46 -5.74
C GLY A 356 13.71 7.02 -6.00
N ILE A 357 13.45 6.56 -7.23
CA ILE A 357 13.74 5.20 -7.68
C ILE A 357 14.71 5.25 -8.86
N LYS A 358 15.74 4.40 -8.81
CA LYS A 358 16.71 4.21 -9.88
C LYS A 358 17.22 2.76 -9.89
N ASP A 359 17.30 2.17 -11.09
CA ASP A 359 17.72 0.78 -11.28
C ASP A 359 16.94 -0.22 -10.40
N GLY A 360 15.66 0.05 -10.19
CA GLY A 360 14.76 -0.75 -9.36
C GLY A 360 14.92 -0.60 -7.84
N LEU A 361 15.83 0.26 -7.38
CA LEU A 361 16.11 0.50 -5.97
C LEU A 361 15.59 1.86 -5.51
N ILE A 362 15.24 1.96 -4.24
CA ILE A 362 15.00 3.24 -3.58
C ILE A 362 16.37 3.90 -3.39
N VAL A 363 16.62 5.03 -4.04
CA VAL A 363 17.91 5.72 -3.97
C VAL A 363 17.88 6.92 -3.04
N SER A 364 16.72 7.49 -2.76
CA SER A 364 16.57 8.60 -1.81
C SER A 364 15.12 8.78 -1.37
N LEU A 365 14.95 9.33 -0.17
CA LEU A 365 13.69 9.82 0.38
C LEU A 365 13.89 11.30 0.73
N GLY A 366 12.97 12.15 0.29
CA GLY A 366 13.10 13.61 0.56
C GLY A 366 12.41 14.43 -0.51
N LYS A 367 12.92 15.62 -0.77
CA LYS A 367 12.41 16.55 -1.79
C LYS A 367 13.05 16.24 -3.14
N ALA A 368 12.23 15.92 -4.12
CA ALA A 368 12.64 15.77 -5.53
C ALA A 368 12.42 17.07 -6.31
N GLY A 369 13.05 17.19 -7.48
CA GLY A 369 12.80 18.29 -8.41
C GLY A 369 14.03 18.74 -9.18
N ASN A 370 14.04 20.05 -9.52
CA ASN A 370 15.11 20.72 -10.22
C ASN A 370 15.96 21.55 -9.24
N PRO A 371 17.20 21.13 -8.92
CA PRO A 371 18.04 21.86 -7.98
C PRO A 371 18.44 23.26 -8.47
N ASP A 372 18.26 23.56 -9.75
CA ASP A 372 18.59 24.87 -10.32
C ASP A 372 17.53 25.93 -9.95
N THR A 373 16.26 25.53 -9.78
CA THR A 373 15.13 26.45 -9.60
C THR A 373 14.33 26.21 -8.31
N MET A 374 14.56 25.12 -7.58
CA MET A 374 13.80 24.73 -6.39
C MET A 374 14.72 24.56 -5.18
N ASP A 375 14.24 25.02 -4.01
CA ASP A 375 14.96 24.84 -2.75
C ASP A 375 14.81 23.41 -2.22
N GLY A 376 15.80 22.95 -1.48
CA GLY A 376 15.77 21.73 -0.69
C GLY A 376 15.79 20.42 -1.49
N VAL A 377 16.05 20.46 -2.80
CA VAL A 377 16.17 19.23 -3.61
C VAL A 377 17.32 18.38 -3.07
N CYS A 378 16.98 17.14 -2.66
CA CYS A 378 17.96 16.22 -2.09
C CYS A 378 18.93 15.70 -3.15
N MET A 379 20.11 15.29 -2.70
CA MET A 379 21.06 14.58 -3.54
C MET A 379 20.39 13.31 -4.11
N ASN A 380 20.63 12.98 -5.37
CA ASN A 380 20.04 11.85 -6.09
C ASN A 380 18.49 11.92 -6.26
N MET A 381 17.88 13.11 -6.13
CA MET A 381 16.43 13.33 -6.31
C MET A 381 16.13 14.25 -7.50
N ILE A 382 17.02 14.29 -8.48
CA ILE A 382 16.85 15.13 -9.68
C ILE A 382 15.80 14.51 -10.61
N ILE A 383 14.76 15.26 -10.91
CA ILE A 383 13.79 14.94 -11.96
C ILE A 383 14.36 15.43 -13.30
N GLY A 384 14.67 14.51 -14.19
CA GLY A 384 15.19 14.77 -15.54
C GLY A 384 14.20 14.39 -16.63
N VAL A 385 14.61 14.55 -17.89
CA VAL A 385 13.80 14.15 -19.07
C VAL A 385 13.50 12.65 -19.10
N ASN A 386 14.33 11.84 -18.43
CA ASN A 386 14.20 10.37 -18.38
C ASN A 386 13.40 9.88 -17.15
N THR A 387 12.84 10.77 -16.35
CA THR A 387 12.15 10.42 -15.13
C THR A 387 10.65 10.23 -15.36
N GLU A 388 10.13 9.03 -15.03
CA GLU A 388 8.69 8.78 -14.95
C GLU A 388 8.14 9.33 -13.62
N VAL A 389 6.90 9.78 -13.64
CA VAL A 389 6.24 10.38 -12.47
C VAL A 389 5.01 9.59 -12.06
N ILE A 390 4.97 9.19 -10.79
CA ILE A 390 3.79 8.62 -10.15
C ILE A 390 3.27 9.62 -9.12
N ALA A 391 2.03 10.05 -9.26
CA ALA A 391 1.39 10.97 -8.33
C ALA A 391 1.11 10.26 -6.99
N GLY A 392 1.76 10.73 -5.93
CA GLY A 392 1.56 10.24 -4.57
C GLY A 392 0.71 11.18 -3.71
N GLU A 393 0.26 12.30 -4.26
CA GLU A 393 -0.57 13.29 -3.56
C GLU A 393 -1.85 12.66 -3.01
N GLY A 394 -2.05 12.73 -1.70
CA GLY A 394 -3.20 12.12 -1.04
C GLY A 394 -3.15 10.59 -0.91
N MET A 395 -2.06 9.94 -1.35
CA MET A 395 -1.86 8.50 -1.25
C MET A 395 -1.00 8.13 -0.05
N ILE A 396 -1.27 6.95 0.50
CA ILE A 396 -0.39 6.29 1.47
C ILE A 396 0.49 5.29 0.70
N VAL A 397 1.79 5.26 1.02
CA VAL A 397 2.74 4.29 0.47
C VAL A 397 3.31 3.44 1.61
N THR A 398 3.26 2.12 1.43
CA THR A 398 3.85 1.14 2.34
C THR A 398 4.85 0.27 1.59
N ALA A 399 5.77 -0.36 2.30
CA ALA A 399 6.55 -1.44 1.73
C ALA A 399 5.64 -2.61 1.31
N GLY A 400 6.02 -3.32 0.26
CA GLY A 400 5.35 -4.56 -0.11
C GLY A 400 5.41 -5.59 1.02
N ALA A 401 4.27 -6.23 1.29
CA ALA A 401 4.17 -7.22 2.36
C ALA A 401 4.97 -8.50 2.03
N ILE A 402 5.37 -9.18 3.09
CA ILE A 402 6.07 -10.47 3.05
C ILE A 402 5.20 -11.50 3.77
N ASP A 403 4.74 -12.50 3.03
CA ASP A 403 4.11 -13.66 3.63
C ASP A 403 5.17 -14.77 3.79
N CYS A 404 5.48 -15.11 5.02
CA CYS A 404 6.55 -16.08 5.33
C CYS A 404 6.04 -17.45 5.77
N HIS A 405 4.76 -17.76 5.52
CA HIS A 405 4.16 -19.05 5.79
C HIS A 405 3.21 -19.45 4.64
N VAL A 406 3.80 -19.87 3.51
CA VAL A 406 3.05 -20.16 2.29
C VAL A 406 3.13 -21.65 1.95
N HIS A 407 1.96 -22.29 1.79
CA HIS A 407 1.83 -23.60 1.17
C HIS A 407 1.64 -23.43 -0.35
N PHE A 408 2.65 -23.82 -1.13
CA PHE A 408 2.60 -23.66 -2.58
C PHE A 408 1.77 -24.80 -3.22
N ILE A 409 0.45 -24.71 -3.07
CA ILE A 409 -0.52 -25.72 -3.54
C ILE A 409 -0.95 -25.44 -4.98
N CYS A 410 -1.30 -24.22 -5.32
CA CYS A 410 -1.65 -23.82 -6.67
C CYS A 410 -1.05 -22.46 -7.06
N PRO A 411 -0.62 -22.27 -8.32
CA PRO A 411 0.02 -21.02 -8.73
C PRO A 411 -0.93 -19.82 -8.76
N GLN A 412 -2.24 -20.02 -8.79
CA GLN A 412 -3.24 -18.95 -8.78
C GLN A 412 -3.21 -18.12 -7.48
N LEU A 413 -2.72 -18.69 -6.37
CA LEU A 413 -2.54 -17.97 -5.11
C LEU A 413 -1.63 -16.73 -5.26
N ILE A 414 -0.77 -16.72 -6.28
CA ILE A 414 0.17 -15.63 -6.53
C ILE A 414 -0.55 -14.34 -6.96
N TYR A 415 -1.63 -14.48 -7.73
CA TYR A 415 -2.45 -13.34 -8.15
C TYR A 415 -3.23 -12.73 -6.99
N GLU A 416 -3.73 -13.57 -6.08
CA GLU A 416 -4.35 -13.12 -4.83
C GLU A 416 -3.34 -12.42 -3.92
N ALA A 417 -2.12 -12.95 -3.83
CA ALA A 417 -1.05 -12.34 -3.04
C ALA A 417 -0.71 -10.93 -3.54
N ILE A 418 -0.35 -10.80 -4.82
CA ILE A 418 0.11 -9.51 -5.36
C ILE A 418 -1.02 -8.48 -5.36
N SER A 419 -2.25 -8.87 -5.70
CA SER A 419 -3.41 -7.97 -5.71
C SER A 419 -3.80 -7.46 -4.32
N SER A 420 -3.37 -8.14 -3.24
CA SER A 420 -3.55 -7.70 -1.86
C SER A 420 -2.40 -6.83 -1.32
N GLY A 421 -1.29 -6.68 -2.08
CA GLY A 421 -0.12 -5.90 -1.68
C GLY A 421 1.07 -6.72 -1.18
N ILE A 422 1.05 -8.04 -1.34
CA ILE A 422 2.19 -8.92 -1.02
C ILE A 422 3.15 -8.97 -2.21
N THR A 423 4.43 -8.76 -1.96
CA THR A 423 5.48 -8.74 -2.99
C THR A 423 6.53 -9.84 -2.82
N THR A 424 6.53 -10.51 -1.66
CA THR A 424 7.49 -11.56 -1.33
C THR A 424 6.79 -12.73 -0.65
N LEU A 425 7.05 -13.95 -1.15
CA LEU A 425 6.49 -15.21 -0.64
C LEU A 425 7.60 -16.14 -0.18
N VAL A 426 7.50 -16.61 1.06
CA VAL A 426 8.40 -17.59 1.65
C VAL A 426 7.57 -18.76 2.18
N GLY A 427 7.96 -19.98 1.82
CA GLY A 427 7.29 -21.20 2.25
C GLY A 427 7.79 -22.41 1.50
N GLY A 428 6.96 -23.45 1.39
CA GLY A 428 7.34 -24.67 0.69
C GLY A 428 6.15 -25.40 0.10
N GLY A 429 6.44 -26.34 -0.78
CA GLY A 429 5.43 -27.15 -1.42
C GLY A 429 5.78 -27.58 -2.85
N THR A 430 4.93 -28.40 -3.42
CA THR A 430 5.13 -28.99 -4.75
C THR A 430 3.81 -29.14 -5.53
N GLY A 431 2.78 -28.43 -5.13
CA GLY A 431 1.42 -28.61 -5.63
C GLY A 431 0.50 -29.28 -4.59
N PRO A 432 -0.68 -29.79 -4.95
CA PRO A 432 -1.70 -30.30 -4.02
C PRO A 432 -1.39 -31.70 -3.48
N ALA A 433 -0.12 -32.04 -3.25
CA ALA A 433 0.28 -33.28 -2.59
C ALA A 433 -0.05 -33.23 -1.09
N ASN A 434 -0.33 -34.36 -0.47
CA ASN A 434 -0.70 -34.42 0.94
C ASN A 434 0.35 -33.79 1.85
N GLY A 435 1.64 -34.01 1.58
CA GLY A 435 2.72 -33.36 2.31
C GLY A 435 2.67 -31.82 2.21
N THR A 436 2.45 -31.26 1.02
CA THR A 436 2.33 -29.80 0.82
C THR A 436 1.07 -29.23 1.48
N ARG A 437 -0.05 -29.95 1.42
CA ARG A 437 -1.32 -29.51 2.01
C ARG A 437 -1.26 -29.38 3.53
N ALA A 438 -0.46 -30.23 4.17
CA ALA A 438 -0.25 -30.17 5.62
C ALA A 438 1.01 -29.36 6.00
N THR A 439 2.07 -29.37 5.18
CA THR A 439 3.36 -28.80 5.54
C THR A 439 3.92 -27.82 4.49
N THR A 440 4.75 -26.87 4.90
CA THR A 440 5.45 -25.93 4.00
C THR A 440 6.83 -26.47 3.62
N CYS A 441 6.89 -27.70 3.10
CA CYS A 441 8.13 -28.37 2.74
C CYS A 441 8.20 -28.65 1.25
N THR A 442 9.36 -28.33 0.64
CA THR A 442 9.77 -28.81 -0.69
C THR A 442 10.89 -29.83 -0.45
N PRO A 443 10.57 -31.16 -0.44
CA PRO A 443 11.48 -32.13 0.15
C PRO A 443 12.63 -32.57 -0.75
N ALA A 444 12.44 -32.69 -2.07
CA ALA A 444 13.44 -33.25 -2.98
C ALA A 444 14.21 -32.15 -3.74
N PRO A 445 15.53 -32.31 -3.99
CA PRO A 445 16.32 -31.40 -4.82
C PRO A 445 15.74 -31.16 -6.22
N SER A 446 15.18 -32.19 -6.86
CA SER A 446 14.51 -32.07 -8.16
C SER A 446 13.26 -31.21 -8.11
N GLN A 447 12.48 -31.34 -7.06
CA GLN A 447 11.29 -30.51 -6.82
C GLN A 447 11.68 -29.06 -6.51
N MET A 448 12.74 -28.84 -5.71
CA MET A 448 13.28 -27.50 -5.43
C MET A 448 13.68 -26.79 -6.74
N LYS A 449 14.37 -27.50 -7.63
CA LYS A 449 14.69 -26.98 -8.97
C LYS A 449 13.43 -26.59 -9.73
N LEU A 450 12.41 -27.47 -9.79
CA LEU A 450 11.18 -27.20 -10.51
C LEU A 450 10.41 -26.01 -9.91
N MET A 451 10.37 -25.87 -8.58
CA MET A 451 9.71 -24.75 -7.93
C MET A 451 10.41 -23.41 -8.23
N LEU A 452 11.73 -23.37 -8.20
CA LEU A 452 12.50 -22.19 -8.59
C LEU A 452 12.27 -21.82 -10.08
N GLN A 453 12.21 -22.82 -10.97
CA GLN A 453 11.95 -22.60 -12.39
C GLN A 453 10.49 -22.16 -12.66
N SER A 454 9.51 -22.73 -11.96
CA SER A 454 8.09 -22.43 -12.16
C SER A 454 7.71 -21.01 -11.73
N THR A 455 8.49 -20.40 -10.83
CA THR A 455 8.26 -19.06 -10.32
C THR A 455 9.16 -18.00 -10.98
N ASP A 456 10.02 -18.40 -11.92
CA ASP A 456 11.04 -17.53 -12.50
C ASP A 456 10.47 -16.31 -13.27
N ASP A 457 9.35 -16.50 -13.98
CA ASP A 457 8.70 -15.41 -14.75
C ASP A 457 7.61 -14.65 -13.96
N LEU A 458 7.35 -15.02 -12.70
CA LEU A 458 6.31 -14.39 -11.88
C LEU A 458 6.82 -13.09 -11.22
N PRO A 459 5.99 -12.03 -11.12
CA PRO A 459 6.43 -10.70 -10.68
C PRO A 459 6.51 -10.56 -9.15
N LEU A 460 6.98 -11.57 -8.43
CA LEU A 460 7.20 -11.54 -6.99
C LEU A 460 8.57 -12.09 -6.64
N ASN A 461 9.03 -11.80 -5.42
CA ASN A 461 10.18 -12.48 -4.84
C ASN A 461 9.74 -13.81 -4.21
N PHE A 462 10.56 -14.82 -4.33
CA PHE A 462 10.27 -16.16 -3.81
C PHE A 462 11.42 -16.72 -3.00
N GLY A 463 11.08 -17.49 -1.97
CA GLY A 463 12.02 -18.33 -1.26
C GLY A 463 11.37 -19.63 -0.82
N PHE A 464 12.05 -20.75 -1.01
CA PHE A 464 11.52 -22.07 -0.71
C PHE A 464 12.24 -22.72 0.46
N THR A 465 11.47 -23.38 1.35
CA THR A 465 11.97 -24.14 2.50
C THR A 465 12.01 -25.62 2.16
N GLY A 466 13.13 -26.26 2.52
CA GLY A 466 13.29 -27.70 2.45
C GLY A 466 12.69 -28.38 3.68
N LYS A 467 12.47 -29.70 3.60
CA LYS A 467 12.05 -30.54 4.74
C LYS A 467 13.21 -30.69 5.72
N GLY A 468 12.99 -30.25 6.97
CA GLY A 468 14.02 -30.32 8.04
C GLY A 468 13.94 -31.55 8.94
N ASN A 469 12.89 -32.35 8.82
CA ASN A 469 12.62 -33.49 9.70
C ASN A 469 13.56 -34.68 9.38
N SER A 470 14.77 -34.64 9.93
CA SER A 470 15.74 -35.72 9.96
C SER A 470 16.58 -35.63 11.23
N ALA A 471 16.86 -36.77 11.83
CA ALA A 471 17.81 -36.87 12.95
C ALA A 471 19.27 -37.07 12.49
N LYS A 472 19.55 -36.98 11.18
CA LYS A 472 20.88 -37.11 10.57
C LYS A 472 21.19 -35.96 9.64
N PRO A 473 22.37 -35.30 9.75
CA PRO A 473 22.70 -34.12 8.99
C PRO A 473 22.86 -34.37 7.48
N GLU A 474 23.35 -35.57 7.11
CA GLU A 474 23.67 -35.92 5.72
C GLU A 474 22.47 -35.75 4.78
N GLU A 475 21.27 -35.99 5.29
CA GLU A 475 20.01 -35.91 4.52
C GLU A 475 19.57 -34.47 4.20
N LEU A 476 20.10 -33.51 4.91
CA LEU A 476 19.68 -32.08 4.77
C LEU A 476 20.59 -31.26 3.87
N HIS A 477 21.83 -31.69 3.63
CA HIS A 477 22.79 -30.88 2.86
C HIS A 477 22.39 -30.68 1.40
N GLU A 478 21.88 -31.74 0.74
CA GLU A 478 21.55 -31.66 -0.68
C GLU A 478 20.38 -30.76 -0.99
N ILE A 479 19.35 -30.75 -0.17
CA ILE A 479 18.21 -29.85 -0.38
C ILE A 479 18.59 -28.37 -0.20
N ILE A 480 19.52 -28.07 0.73
CA ILE A 480 20.06 -26.72 0.93
C ILE A 480 20.86 -26.27 -0.29
N ARG A 481 21.76 -27.15 -0.81
CA ARG A 481 22.53 -26.88 -2.03
C ARG A 481 21.67 -26.80 -3.29
N ALA A 482 20.53 -27.44 -3.30
CA ALA A 482 19.57 -27.36 -4.40
C ALA A 482 18.80 -26.04 -4.47
N GLY A 483 18.85 -25.21 -3.41
CA GLY A 483 18.24 -23.88 -3.42
C GLY A 483 17.35 -23.55 -2.23
N ALA A 484 17.16 -24.47 -1.27
CA ALA A 484 16.38 -24.14 -0.08
C ALA A 484 17.01 -22.96 0.67
N MET A 485 16.20 -21.92 0.96
CA MET A 485 16.64 -20.76 1.73
C MET A 485 16.52 -20.96 3.25
N GLY A 486 15.83 -22.01 3.66
CA GLY A 486 15.57 -22.38 5.04
C GLY A 486 15.10 -23.81 5.13
N LEU A 487 14.92 -24.29 6.36
CA LEU A 487 14.40 -25.63 6.63
C LEU A 487 13.11 -25.53 7.44
N LYS A 488 12.13 -26.39 7.14
CA LYS A 488 10.87 -26.50 7.88
C LYS A 488 10.79 -27.81 8.62
N LEU A 489 10.55 -27.71 9.93
CA LEU A 489 10.15 -28.80 10.80
C LEU A 489 8.62 -28.79 10.95
N HIS A 490 7.99 -29.96 10.79
CA HIS A 490 6.53 -30.08 10.92
C HIS A 490 6.16 -31.41 11.63
N GLU A 491 5.17 -31.35 12.53
CA GLU A 491 4.75 -32.51 13.32
C GLU A 491 4.35 -33.73 12.47
N ASP A 492 3.69 -33.51 11.33
CA ASP A 492 3.28 -34.58 10.40
C ASP A 492 4.49 -35.39 9.87
N TRP A 493 5.68 -34.80 9.91
CA TRP A 493 6.95 -35.49 9.59
C TRP A 493 7.75 -35.88 10.84
N GLY A 494 7.26 -35.57 12.06
CA GLY A 494 7.91 -35.85 13.33
C GLY A 494 8.85 -34.73 13.80
N THR A 495 8.34 -33.75 14.58
CA THR A 495 9.14 -32.72 15.24
C THR A 495 9.67 -33.20 16.60
N THR A 496 10.48 -34.28 16.56
CA THR A 496 11.10 -34.85 17.76
C THR A 496 12.29 -34.00 18.22
N PRO A 497 12.70 -34.08 19.51
CA PRO A 497 13.88 -33.38 20.01
C PRO A 497 15.15 -33.68 19.19
N ALA A 498 15.34 -34.89 18.71
CA ALA A 498 16.49 -35.26 17.88
C ALA A 498 16.46 -34.57 16.50
N SER A 499 15.32 -34.56 15.84
CA SER A 499 15.20 -33.88 14.53
C SER A 499 15.32 -32.36 14.68
N ILE A 500 14.79 -31.76 15.74
CA ILE A 500 14.94 -30.34 16.06
C ILE A 500 16.41 -29.99 16.24
N ASP A 501 17.12 -30.69 17.10
CA ASP A 501 18.54 -30.46 17.38
C ASP A 501 19.41 -30.61 16.12
N ASN A 502 19.18 -31.64 15.34
CA ASN A 502 19.91 -31.87 14.09
C ASN A 502 19.62 -30.76 13.05
N CYS A 503 18.35 -30.42 12.84
CA CYS A 503 17.95 -29.38 11.90
C CYS A 503 18.56 -28.00 12.25
N LEU A 504 18.53 -27.62 13.54
CA LEU A 504 19.16 -26.39 14.03
C LEU A 504 20.68 -26.40 13.86
N THR A 505 21.33 -27.54 14.08
CA THR A 505 22.79 -27.70 13.87
C THR A 505 23.17 -27.47 12.41
N VAL A 506 22.40 -28.06 11.49
CA VAL A 506 22.58 -27.84 10.04
C VAL A 506 22.24 -26.39 9.65
N GLY A 507 21.17 -25.83 10.22
CA GLY A 507 20.80 -24.42 10.03
C GLY A 507 21.93 -23.45 10.45
N ASP A 508 22.57 -23.72 11.59
CA ASP A 508 23.72 -22.94 12.08
C ASP A 508 24.92 -23.02 11.12
N HIS A 509 25.17 -24.22 10.55
CA HIS A 509 26.26 -24.43 9.60
C HIS A 509 26.09 -23.62 8.29
N TYR A 510 24.88 -23.49 7.79
CA TYR A 510 24.58 -22.82 6.52
C TYR A 510 24.08 -21.37 6.66
N ASP A 511 23.92 -20.88 7.90
CA ASP A 511 23.32 -19.58 8.22
C ASP A 511 21.94 -19.38 7.54
N ILE A 512 21.05 -20.34 7.70
CA ILE A 512 19.68 -20.33 7.18
C ILE A 512 18.66 -20.43 8.31
N GLN A 513 17.46 -19.92 8.10
CA GLN A 513 16.39 -19.99 9.12
C GLN A 513 15.82 -21.40 9.22
N VAL A 514 15.45 -21.78 10.43
CA VAL A 514 14.66 -22.97 10.73
C VAL A 514 13.29 -22.54 11.22
N ASN A 515 12.24 -22.99 10.53
CA ASN A 515 10.86 -22.74 10.87
C ASN A 515 10.25 -24.00 11.48
N ILE A 516 9.41 -23.84 12.50
CA ILE A 516 8.85 -25.00 13.20
C ILE A 516 7.34 -24.90 13.39
N HIS A 517 6.64 -25.98 13.08
CA HIS A 517 5.35 -26.39 13.58
C HIS A 517 5.59 -27.47 14.62
N THR A 518 5.37 -27.19 15.91
CA THR A 518 5.72 -28.09 17.02
C THR A 518 4.70 -29.21 17.19
N ASP A 519 5.03 -30.20 18.03
CA ASP A 519 4.25 -31.41 18.22
C ASP A 519 2.99 -31.17 19.09
N THR A 520 1.83 -31.16 18.47
CA THR A 520 0.53 -31.00 19.16
C THR A 520 0.22 -32.20 20.07
N LEU A 521 0.67 -33.40 19.69
CA LEU A 521 0.39 -34.64 20.45
C LEU A 521 1.08 -34.68 21.82
N ASN A 522 2.08 -33.83 22.06
CA ASN A 522 2.98 -33.98 23.21
C ASN A 522 3.63 -35.38 23.32
N GLU A 523 3.80 -36.03 22.20
CA GLU A 523 4.24 -37.44 22.16
C GLU A 523 5.66 -37.62 22.68
N SER A 524 6.57 -36.71 22.32
CA SER A 524 7.97 -36.75 22.75
C SER A 524 8.25 -35.87 24.00
N GLY A 525 7.26 -35.19 24.51
CA GLY A 525 7.37 -34.31 25.69
C GLY A 525 6.49 -33.07 25.56
N PHE A 526 6.44 -32.22 26.56
CA PHE A 526 5.72 -30.97 26.60
C PHE A 526 6.52 -29.81 25.97
N VAL A 527 5.94 -28.65 25.88
CA VAL A 527 6.55 -27.46 25.27
C VAL A 527 7.93 -27.15 25.86
N GLU A 528 8.15 -27.37 27.14
CA GLU A 528 9.45 -27.16 27.82
C GLU A 528 10.55 -28.06 27.23
N HIS A 529 10.23 -29.31 26.85
CA HIS A 529 11.18 -30.22 26.23
C HIS A 529 11.55 -29.78 24.81
N THR A 530 10.58 -29.28 24.09
CA THR A 530 10.83 -28.68 22.77
C THR A 530 11.69 -27.43 22.87
N ILE A 531 11.38 -26.52 23.81
CA ILE A 531 12.20 -25.32 24.07
C ILE A 531 13.62 -25.70 24.47
N ALA A 532 13.79 -26.72 25.34
CA ALA A 532 15.09 -27.24 25.71
C ALA A 532 15.88 -27.79 24.52
N SER A 533 15.20 -28.37 23.53
CA SER A 533 15.81 -28.89 22.30
C SER A 533 16.37 -27.80 21.39
N PHE A 534 15.88 -26.57 21.53
CA PHE A 534 16.44 -25.42 20.81
C PHE A 534 17.86 -25.05 21.31
N LYS A 535 18.18 -25.37 22.54
CA LYS A 535 19.49 -25.09 23.15
C LYS A 535 19.93 -23.60 23.03
N GLY A 536 18.95 -22.68 23.13
CA GLY A 536 19.18 -21.24 23.01
C GLY A 536 19.52 -20.75 21.58
N ARG A 537 19.30 -21.59 20.55
CA ARG A 537 19.49 -21.21 19.13
C ARG A 537 18.25 -20.52 18.55
N THR A 538 18.46 -19.66 17.59
CA THR A 538 17.38 -18.96 16.89
C THR A 538 16.47 -19.94 16.14
N ILE A 539 15.15 -19.79 16.31
CA ILE A 539 14.12 -20.51 15.58
C ILE A 539 12.88 -19.62 15.32
N HIS A 540 12.25 -19.79 14.16
CA HIS A 540 11.00 -19.11 13.85
C HIS A 540 9.83 -20.08 14.12
N ALA A 541 9.04 -19.79 15.15
CA ALA A 541 7.88 -20.61 15.52
C ALA A 541 6.62 -20.11 14.79
N TYR A 542 6.00 -20.99 14.01
CA TYR A 542 4.75 -20.73 13.30
C TYR A 542 3.54 -20.85 14.24
N HIS A 543 2.45 -20.17 13.90
CA HIS A 543 1.16 -20.19 14.64
C HIS A 543 1.35 -20.43 16.16
N SER A 544 2.15 -19.55 16.77
CA SER A 544 2.62 -19.70 18.16
C SER A 544 1.51 -19.64 19.22
N GLU A 545 0.27 -19.37 18.82
CA GLU A 545 -0.92 -19.48 19.68
C GLU A 545 -1.37 -20.94 19.86
N GLY A 546 -1.31 -21.76 18.78
CA GLY A 546 -1.62 -23.16 18.81
C GLY A 546 -2.77 -23.64 17.92
N ALA A 547 -3.70 -22.80 17.49
CA ALA A 547 -4.81 -23.21 16.63
C ALA A 547 -4.34 -23.79 15.29
N GLY A 548 -3.33 -23.17 14.67
CA GLY A 548 -2.66 -23.71 13.47
C GLY A 548 -1.80 -24.94 13.72
N GLY A 549 -1.46 -25.24 14.95
CA GLY A 549 -0.65 -26.38 15.40
C GLY A 549 0.37 -26.02 16.48
N GLY A 550 0.74 -27.01 17.24
CA GLY A 550 1.73 -26.89 18.30
C GLY A 550 1.26 -27.45 19.64
N HIS A 551 2.21 -27.62 20.56
CA HIS A 551 1.96 -28.18 21.89
C HIS A 551 0.66 -27.69 22.51
N ALA A 552 -0.28 -28.59 22.76
CA ALA A 552 -1.53 -28.28 23.40
C ALA A 552 -1.41 -28.43 24.95
N PRO A 553 -1.88 -27.45 25.74
CA PRO A 553 -2.54 -26.20 25.32
C PRO A 553 -1.61 -24.99 25.31
N ASP A 554 -0.29 -25.15 25.41
CA ASP A 554 0.60 -24.12 25.95
C ASP A 554 1.79 -23.74 25.07
N ILE A 555 1.75 -24.04 23.76
CA ILE A 555 2.77 -23.55 22.79
C ILE A 555 2.96 -22.03 22.86
N ILE A 556 1.93 -21.28 23.23
CA ILE A 556 1.95 -19.81 23.35
C ILE A 556 3.07 -19.31 24.29
N LYS A 557 3.57 -20.14 25.19
CA LYS A 557 4.72 -19.84 26.06
C LYS A 557 5.98 -19.47 25.28
N VAL A 558 6.15 -19.95 24.03
CA VAL A 558 7.31 -19.62 23.20
C VAL A 558 7.40 -18.12 22.89
N CYS A 559 6.29 -17.38 22.97
CA CYS A 559 6.27 -15.94 22.79
C CYS A 559 7.06 -15.18 23.86
N GLY A 560 7.34 -15.78 24.99
CA GLY A 560 8.21 -15.26 26.06
C GLY A 560 9.68 -15.73 26.00
N VAL A 561 10.07 -16.48 24.96
CA VAL A 561 11.43 -17.07 24.86
C VAL A 561 12.33 -16.22 23.98
N LYS A 562 13.49 -15.83 24.51
CA LYS A 562 14.43 -14.86 23.91
C LYS A 562 14.85 -15.20 22.47
N HIS A 563 15.11 -16.48 22.17
CA HIS A 563 15.64 -16.92 20.87
C HIS A 563 14.55 -17.44 19.93
N VAL A 564 13.29 -17.38 20.31
CA VAL A 564 12.17 -17.76 19.47
C VAL A 564 11.58 -16.50 18.83
N LEU A 565 11.42 -16.54 17.49
CA LEU A 565 10.75 -15.50 16.71
C LEU A 565 9.31 -15.99 16.45
N PRO A 566 8.31 -15.54 17.21
CA PRO A 566 6.95 -16.08 17.10
C PRO A 566 6.16 -15.39 15.97
N SER A 567 5.38 -16.19 15.24
CA SER A 567 4.41 -15.73 14.27
C SER A 567 3.02 -16.27 14.51
N SER A 568 2.02 -15.54 14.04
CA SER A 568 0.62 -15.95 13.95
C SER A 568 0.23 -16.23 12.52
N THR A 569 -0.85 -16.99 12.36
CA THR A 569 -1.55 -17.16 11.10
C THR A 569 -2.87 -16.37 11.10
N ASN A 570 -3.30 -15.91 9.93
CA ASN A 570 -4.33 -14.89 9.83
C ASN A 570 -5.76 -15.33 10.21
N PRO A 571 -6.21 -16.59 10.12
CA PRO A 571 -7.60 -16.93 10.44
C PRO A 571 -7.99 -16.71 11.91
N THR A 572 -7.07 -16.84 12.85
CA THR A 572 -7.33 -16.56 14.27
C THR A 572 -7.35 -15.06 14.56
N ARG A 573 -6.96 -14.23 13.59
CA ARG A 573 -6.81 -12.76 13.74
C ARG A 573 -7.93 -11.98 13.06
N PRO A 574 -8.59 -11.10 13.77
CA PRO A 574 -8.73 -11.05 15.23
C PRO A 574 -9.68 -12.16 15.74
N TYR A 575 -9.68 -12.41 17.06
CA TYR A 575 -10.67 -13.32 17.67
C TYR A 575 -12.09 -12.76 17.50
N THR A 576 -12.95 -13.54 16.83
CA THR A 576 -14.35 -13.19 16.54
C THR A 576 -15.32 -14.28 17.00
N CYS A 577 -16.61 -13.99 16.97
CA CYS A 577 -17.65 -14.94 17.39
C CYS A 577 -17.72 -16.22 16.56
N ASN A 578 -17.19 -16.22 15.32
CA ASN A 578 -17.18 -17.40 14.44
C ASN A 578 -15.83 -18.13 14.38
N THR A 579 -14.79 -17.63 15.08
CA THR A 579 -13.43 -18.15 14.95
C THR A 579 -13.32 -19.61 15.36
N ILE A 580 -13.95 -20.02 16.45
CA ILE A 580 -13.84 -21.38 16.99
C ILE A 580 -14.47 -22.41 16.03
N ASP A 581 -15.70 -22.15 15.60
CA ASP A 581 -16.45 -23.08 14.73
C ASP A 581 -15.72 -23.24 13.38
N GLU A 582 -15.24 -22.12 12.79
CA GLU A 582 -14.47 -22.18 11.55
C GLU A 582 -13.19 -23.01 11.69
N HIS A 583 -12.46 -22.87 12.80
CA HIS A 583 -11.18 -23.55 12.97
C HIS A 583 -11.31 -25.03 13.24
N LEU A 584 -12.34 -25.48 13.96
CA LEU A 584 -12.58 -26.90 14.18
C LEU A 584 -12.77 -27.64 12.84
N ASP A 585 -13.63 -27.13 11.97
CA ASP A 585 -13.83 -27.74 10.64
C ASP A 585 -12.58 -27.67 9.77
N MET A 586 -11.90 -26.52 9.79
CA MET A 586 -10.67 -26.32 9.01
C MET A 586 -9.58 -27.31 9.40
N LEU A 587 -9.38 -27.52 10.69
CA LEU A 587 -8.40 -28.45 11.21
C LEU A 587 -8.69 -29.89 10.81
N MET A 588 -9.94 -30.34 10.95
CA MET A 588 -10.36 -31.70 10.60
C MET A 588 -10.03 -32.01 9.13
N VAL A 589 -10.31 -31.06 8.23
CA VAL A 589 -10.04 -31.22 6.79
C VAL A 589 -8.54 -31.14 6.48
N CYS A 590 -7.81 -30.18 7.04
CA CYS A 590 -6.40 -29.93 6.74
C CYS A 590 -5.50 -31.11 7.12
N HIS A 591 -5.71 -31.67 8.30
CA HIS A 591 -4.91 -32.80 8.83
C HIS A 591 -5.48 -34.17 8.53
N HIS A 592 -6.48 -34.26 7.63
CA HIS A 592 -7.09 -35.56 7.23
C HIS A 592 -7.65 -36.36 8.41
N LEU A 593 -8.20 -35.65 9.41
CA LEU A 593 -8.79 -36.28 10.60
C LEU A 593 -10.20 -36.79 10.30
N ASP A 594 -10.59 -37.82 11.03
CA ASP A 594 -11.90 -38.49 10.91
C ASP A 594 -12.76 -38.19 12.14
N LYS A 595 -13.95 -37.63 11.92
CA LYS A 595 -14.94 -37.36 13.00
C LYS A 595 -15.50 -38.61 13.68
N ASP A 596 -15.34 -39.78 13.05
CA ASP A 596 -15.78 -41.06 13.61
C ASP A 596 -14.70 -41.68 14.51
N ILE A 597 -13.51 -41.06 14.58
CA ILE A 597 -12.40 -41.47 15.44
C ILE A 597 -12.34 -40.56 16.66
N PRO A 598 -12.64 -41.01 17.88
CA PRO A 598 -12.69 -40.17 19.08
C PRO A 598 -11.34 -39.45 19.37
N GLU A 599 -10.22 -40.08 19.08
CA GLU A 599 -8.89 -39.49 19.28
C GLU A 599 -8.63 -38.34 18.31
N ASP A 600 -9.11 -38.42 17.07
CA ASP A 600 -8.99 -37.32 16.08
C ASP A 600 -9.83 -36.10 16.51
N VAL A 601 -11.04 -36.34 17.03
CA VAL A 601 -11.90 -35.26 17.56
C VAL A 601 -11.23 -34.60 18.78
N ALA A 602 -10.73 -35.41 19.71
CA ALA A 602 -10.02 -34.92 20.90
C ALA A 602 -8.74 -34.13 20.54
N PHE A 603 -8.03 -34.55 19.49
CA PHE A 603 -6.88 -33.85 18.95
C PHE A 603 -7.29 -32.44 18.45
N ALA A 604 -8.36 -32.34 17.66
CA ALA A 604 -8.87 -31.06 17.15
C ALA A 604 -9.32 -30.14 18.29
N GLU A 605 -10.09 -30.64 19.25
CA GLU A 605 -10.57 -29.88 20.41
C GLU A 605 -9.43 -29.42 21.34
N SER A 606 -8.31 -30.16 21.37
CA SER A 606 -7.14 -29.78 22.16
C SER A 606 -6.39 -28.55 21.58
N ARG A 607 -6.47 -28.32 20.28
CA ARG A 607 -5.79 -27.21 19.57
C ARG A 607 -6.62 -25.94 19.53
N ILE A 608 -7.93 -26.05 19.32
CA ILE A 608 -8.80 -24.90 19.10
C ILE A 608 -9.42 -24.43 20.41
N ARG A 609 -8.89 -23.34 20.98
CA ARG A 609 -9.24 -22.81 22.30
C ARG A 609 -9.52 -21.31 22.26
N ALA A 610 -10.67 -20.91 22.80
CA ALA A 610 -11.04 -19.50 22.91
C ALA A 610 -10.05 -18.67 23.76
N GLU A 611 -9.54 -19.28 24.82
CA GLU A 611 -8.65 -18.65 25.80
C GLU A 611 -7.31 -18.25 25.17
N THR A 612 -6.66 -19.15 24.42
CA THR A 612 -5.38 -18.89 23.77
C THR A 612 -5.53 -17.98 22.56
N ILE A 613 -6.62 -18.11 21.77
CA ILE A 613 -6.93 -17.22 20.65
C ILE A 613 -7.22 -15.79 21.12
N ALA A 614 -7.94 -15.62 22.24
CA ALA A 614 -8.17 -14.31 22.84
C ALA A 614 -6.86 -13.69 23.36
N ALA A 615 -6.01 -14.48 24.03
CA ALA A 615 -4.70 -14.04 24.51
C ALA A 615 -3.76 -13.60 23.37
N GLU A 616 -3.85 -14.25 22.23
CA GLU A 616 -3.03 -13.94 21.05
C GLU A 616 -3.25 -12.49 20.56
N ASP A 617 -4.49 -11.97 20.53
CA ASP A 617 -4.78 -10.58 20.19
C ASP A 617 -4.01 -9.60 21.09
N ILE A 618 -4.01 -9.89 22.39
CA ILE A 618 -3.36 -9.05 23.39
C ILE A 618 -1.83 -9.13 23.25
N LEU A 619 -1.27 -10.31 23.01
CA LEU A 619 0.16 -10.49 22.81
C LEU A 619 0.65 -9.77 21.55
N HIS A 620 -0.18 -9.68 20.50
CA HIS A 620 0.12 -8.83 19.35
C HIS A 620 0.20 -7.35 19.74
N ASP A 621 -0.74 -6.86 20.51
CA ASP A 621 -0.80 -5.46 20.91
C ASP A 621 0.34 -5.08 21.88
N MET A 622 0.75 -6.04 22.73
CA MET A 622 1.92 -5.92 23.61
C MET A 622 3.26 -5.97 22.86
N GLY A 623 3.28 -6.43 21.60
CA GLY A 623 4.50 -6.65 20.84
C GLY A 623 5.23 -7.94 21.22
N ALA A 624 4.54 -8.91 21.80
CA ALA A 624 5.12 -10.21 22.17
C ALA A 624 5.10 -11.22 20.99
N ILE A 625 4.17 -11.07 20.04
CA ILE A 625 4.17 -11.83 18.79
C ILE A 625 4.64 -10.92 17.66
N SER A 626 5.70 -11.31 16.96
CA SER A 626 6.48 -10.42 16.11
C SER A 626 6.02 -10.37 14.67
N ILE A 627 5.32 -11.42 14.17
CA ILE A 627 5.02 -11.63 12.75
C ILE A 627 3.57 -12.11 12.58
N ILE A 628 2.94 -11.70 11.49
CA ILE A 628 1.67 -12.25 10.98
C ILE A 628 1.92 -12.76 9.55
N ALA A 629 1.50 -13.99 9.27
CA ALA A 629 1.60 -14.67 7.98
C ALA A 629 0.25 -15.32 7.62
N SER A 630 0.16 -16.00 6.46
CA SER A 630 -1.13 -16.52 6.01
C SER A 630 -1.42 -17.95 6.47
N ASP A 631 -0.49 -18.87 6.34
CA ASP A 631 -0.75 -20.31 6.33
C ASP A 631 -1.66 -20.70 5.15
N SER A 632 -1.34 -20.19 3.96
CA SER A 632 -2.22 -20.18 2.80
C SER A 632 -2.67 -21.58 2.37
N GLN A 633 -3.98 -21.79 2.25
CA GLN A 633 -4.64 -23.04 1.85
C GLN A 633 -4.42 -24.24 2.78
N ALA A 634 -3.80 -24.00 3.95
CA ALA A 634 -3.61 -25.00 5.01
C ALA A 634 -3.94 -24.41 6.39
N MET A 635 -5.11 -23.84 6.56
CA MET A 635 -5.67 -23.08 7.67
C MET A 635 -5.40 -21.57 7.58
N GLY A 636 -5.33 -20.99 6.36
CA GLY A 636 -5.19 -19.56 6.19
C GLY A 636 -5.43 -19.05 4.77
N ARG A 637 -5.48 -17.74 4.61
CA ARG A 637 -5.82 -17.03 3.38
C ARG A 637 -4.75 -16.02 2.99
N ILE A 638 -4.09 -16.24 1.84
CA ILE A 638 -2.96 -15.41 1.40
C ILE A 638 -3.37 -13.94 1.17
N GLY A 639 -4.55 -13.69 0.62
CA GLY A 639 -5.07 -12.34 0.35
C GLY A 639 -5.48 -11.55 1.60
N GLU A 640 -5.38 -12.12 2.81
CA GLU A 640 -5.91 -11.52 4.04
C GLU A 640 -4.84 -11.18 5.10
N VAL A 641 -3.56 -11.32 4.81
CA VAL A 641 -2.48 -10.99 5.77
C VAL A 641 -2.58 -9.54 6.22
N ILE A 642 -2.68 -8.61 5.29
CA ILE A 642 -2.75 -7.17 5.57
C ILE A 642 -4.06 -6.81 6.28
N ILE A 643 -5.18 -7.25 5.73
CA ILE A 643 -6.52 -6.96 6.28
C ILE A 643 -6.63 -7.41 7.74
N ARG A 644 -6.29 -8.67 8.02
CA ARG A 644 -6.40 -9.25 9.37
C ARG A 644 -5.48 -8.58 10.38
N THR A 645 -4.31 -8.11 9.93
CA THR A 645 -3.40 -7.32 10.77
C THR A 645 -4.07 -6.02 11.23
N TRP A 646 -4.69 -5.28 10.32
CA TRP A 646 -5.34 -4.01 10.65
C TRP A 646 -6.66 -4.19 11.41
N GLN A 647 -7.41 -5.25 11.14
CA GLN A 647 -8.59 -5.62 11.94
C GLN A 647 -8.21 -5.94 13.40
N THR A 648 -7.07 -6.62 13.61
CA THR A 648 -6.55 -6.90 14.96
C THR A 648 -6.14 -5.61 15.67
N ALA A 649 -5.42 -4.71 14.98
CA ALA A 649 -5.02 -3.42 15.53
C ALA A 649 -6.22 -2.56 15.94
N ASP A 650 -7.26 -2.51 15.11
CA ASP A 650 -8.51 -1.80 15.39
C ASP A 650 -9.24 -2.37 16.62
N LYS A 651 -9.42 -3.70 16.66
CA LYS A 651 -10.02 -4.38 17.80
C LYS A 651 -9.27 -4.07 19.11
N MET A 652 -7.94 -4.14 19.04
CA MET A 652 -7.11 -3.88 20.24
C MET A 652 -7.20 -2.43 20.69
N LYS A 653 -7.24 -1.46 19.78
CA LYS A 653 -7.51 -0.07 20.15
C LYS A 653 -8.88 0.07 20.83
N SER A 654 -9.91 -0.53 20.24
CA SER A 654 -11.29 -0.43 20.75
C SER A 654 -11.45 -1.03 22.15
N GLN A 655 -10.75 -2.13 22.45
CA GLN A 655 -10.87 -2.86 23.73
C GLN A 655 -9.85 -2.46 24.78
N ARG A 656 -8.69 -1.93 24.38
CA ARG A 656 -7.56 -1.63 25.31
C ARG A 656 -7.17 -0.15 25.35
N GLY A 657 -7.70 0.69 24.44
CA GLY A 657 -7.33 2.11 24.34
C GLY A 657 -5.96 2.35 23.68
N PRO A 658 -5.37 3.54 23.90
CA PRO A 658 -4.07 3.90 23.30
C PRO A 658 -2.93 3.07 23.90
N ILE A 659 -1.93 2.70 23.07
CA ILE A 659 -0.68 2.10 23.56
C ILE A 659 0.22 3.18 24.19
N ASP A 660 0.35 4.32 23.52
CA ASP A 660 1.10 5.46 24.02
C ASP A 660 0.17 6.43 24.73
N THR A 661 0.23 6.43 26.06
CA THR A 661 -0.56 7.33 26.89
C THR A 661 -0.03 8.76 26.93
N SER A 662 1.20 9.00 26.46
CA SER A 662 1.78 10.34 26.33
C SER A 662 1.29 11.09 25.08
N GLU A 663 0.90 10.35 24.03
CA GLU A 663 0.30 10.89 22.82
C GLU A 663 -1.05 10.20 22.50
N PRO A 664 -2.08 10.39 23.35
CA PRO A 664 -3.33 9.65 23.21
C PRO A 664 -4.19 10.10 22.00
N ASP A 665 -3.78 11.14 21.29
CA ASP A 665 -4.50 11.74 20.16
C ASP A 665 -4.20 11.08 18.81
N ASN A 666 -3.27 10.09 18.77
CA ASN A 666 -2.91 9.36 17.58
C ASN A 666 -2.56 7.89 17.89
N ASP A 667 -2.40 7.08 16.86
CA ASP A 667 -2.11 5.65 16.95
C ASP A 667 -0.74 5.28 16.39
N ASN A 668 0.18 6.25 16.22
CA ASN A 668 1.44 6.04 15.51
C ASN A 668 2.25 4.85 16.03
N LEU A 669 2.37 4.69 17.35
CA LEU A 669 3.11 3.55 17.91
C LEU A 669 2.44 2.21 17.53
N ARG A 670 1.10 2.12 17.62
CA ARG A 670 0.36 0.91 17.22
C ARG A 670 0.52 0.66 15.73
N ILE A 671 0.35 1.69 14.90
CA ILE A 671 0.48 1.58 13.44
C ILE A 671 1.88 1.09 13.04
N LYS A 672 2.94 1.68 13.59
CA LYS A 672 4.34 1.26 13.35
C LYS A 672 4.60 -0.18 13.85
N ARG A 673 4.03 -0.57 14.97
CA ARG A 673 4.13 -1.95 15.51
C ARG A 673 3.46 -2.97 14.58
N TYR A 674 2.26 -2.69 14.11
CA TYR A 674 1.51 -3.64 13.30
C TYR A 674 2.01 -3.73 11.87
N ILE A 675 2.44 -2.64 11.24
CA ILE A 675 3.04 -2.72 9.90
C ILE A 675 4.35 -3.52 9.90
N ALA A 676 5.13 -3.45 10.97
CA ALA A 676 6.36 -4.22 11.11
C ALA A 676 6.12 -5.74 11.06
N LYS A 677 4.93 -6.23 11.46
CA LYS A 677 4.61 -7.66 11.56
C LYS A 677 4.54 -8.38 10.20
N TYR A 678 4.26 -7.68 9.12
CA TYR A 678 4.20 -8.28 7.79
C TYR A 678 5.17 -7.62 6.78
N THR A 679 6.04 -6.74 7.25
CA THR A 679 7.06 -6.09 6.43
C THR A 679 8.46 -6.40 6.94
N ILE A 680 9.02 -5.57 7.84
CA ILE A 680 10.42 -5.68 8.27
C ILE A 680 10.69 -6.92 9.14
N ASN A 681 9.78 -7.33 10.01
CA ASN A 681 10.04 -8.45 10.92
C ASN A 681 10.16 -9.80 10.20
N PRO A 682 9.24 -10.20 9.28
CA PRO A 682 9.46 -11.40 8.47
C PRO A 682 10.71 -11.30 7.58
N ALA A 683 11.08 -10.10 7.11
CA ALA A 683 12.32 -9.91 6.36
C ALA A 683 13.56 -10.19 7.23
N ILE A 684 13.62 -9.67 8.45
CA ILE A 684 14.71 -9.93 9.39
C ILE A 684 14.75 -11.42 9.74
N ALA A 685 13.61 -12.00 10.13
CA ALA A 685 13.53 -13.40 10.56
C ALA A 685 14.04 -14.39 9.50
N ASN A 686 13.86 -14.07 8.22
CA ASN A 686 14.23 -14.94 7.09
C ASN A 686 15.50 -14.50 6.34
N GLY A 687 16.21 -13.45 6.83
CA GLY A 687 17.46 -12.99 6.23
C GLY A 687 17.32 -12.23 4.92
N LEU A 688 16.20 -11.52 4.74
CA LEU A 688 15.86 -10.77 3.52
C LEU A 688 15.96 -9.24 3.70
N SER A 689 16.15 -8.75 4.92
CA SER A 689 15.97 -7.35 5.30
C SER A 689 16.93 -6.38 4.60
N GLN A 690 18.01 -6.86 4.04
CA GLN A 690 18.92 -6.05 3.21
C GLN A 690 18.34 -5.73 1.83
N TYR A 691 17.34 -6.47 1.36
CA TYR A 691 16.75 -6.32 0.03
C TYR A 691 15.33 -5.77 0.05
N VAL A 692 14.52 -6.18 1.04
CA VAL A 692 13.07 -5.92 1.12
C VAL A 692 12.61 -5.68 2.56
N GLY A 693 11.32 -5.33 2.73
CA GLY A 693 10.65 -5.28 4.03
C GLY A 693 10.52 -3.89 4.66
N SER A 694 11.07 -2.86 4.04
CA SER A 694 10.89 -1.46 4.51
C SER A 694 11.17 -0.47 3.39
N ILE A 695 10.73 0.78 3.59
CA ILE A 695 10.99 1.89 2.67
C ILE A 695 12.31 2.57 3.11
N GLU A 696 13.43 2.00 2.68
CA GLU A 696 14.77 2.46 3.02
C GLU A 696 15.66 2.50 1.79
N VAL A 697 16.60 3.45 1.77
CA VAL A 697 17.58 3.61 0.69
C VAL A 697 18.41 2.34 0.52
N GLY A 698 18.57 1.89 -0.72
CA GLY A 698 19.32 0.70 -1.12
C GLY A 698 18.47 -0.57 -1.23
N LYS A 699 17.23 -0.57 -0.79
CA LYS A 699 16.31 -1.71 -0.94
C LYS A 699 15.54 -1.66 -2.26
N LEU A 700 15.02 -2.80 -2.68
CA LEU A 700 14.12 -2.87 -3.83
C LEU A 700 12.93 -1.92 -3.63
N ALA A 701 12.56 -1.24 -4.69
CA ALA A 701 11.36 -0.43 -4.73
C ALA A 701 10.11 -1.34 -4.89
N ASP A 702 9.88 -2.19 -3.90
CA ASP A 702 8.68 -3.01 -3.73
C ASP A 702 7.71 -2.22 -2.85
N LEU A 703 6.76 -1.53 -3.48
CA LEU A 703 5.92 -0.53 -2.84
C LEU A 703 4.43 -0.78 -3.15
N VAL A 704 3.58 -0.44 -2.20
CA VAL A 704 2.13 -0.50 -2.37
C VAL A 704 1.53 0.89 -2.13
N LEU A 705 0.78 1.39 -3.10
CA LEU A 705 0.05 2.64 -3.02
C LEU A 705 -1.40 2.38 -2.63
N TRP A 706 -1.90 3.16 -1.67
CA TRP A 706 -3.25 3.04 -1.13
C TRP A 706 -3.96 4.39 -1.15
N LYS A 707 -5.22 4.41 -1.60
CA LYS A 707 -6.12 5.50 -1.19
C LYS A 707 -6.39 5.35 0.31
N PRO A 708 -6.33 6.42 1.12
CA PRO A 708 -6.57 6.33 2.57
C PRO A 708 -7.89 5.63 2.93
N SER A 709 -8.95 5.87 2.16
CA SER A 709 -10.27 5.26 2.34
C SER A 709 -10.30 3.75 2.07
N PHE A 710 -9.35 3.20 1.32
CA PHE A 710 -9.20 1.78 0.98
C PHE A 710 -7.98 1.13 1.64
N PHE A 711 -7.30 1.85 2.52
CA PHE A 711 -6.08 1.37 3.19
C PHE A 711 -6.31 0.01 3.86
N GLY A 712 -5.43 -0.93 3.57
CA GLY A 712 -5.46 -2.29 4.10
C GLY A 712 -6.48 -3.22 3.44
N ALA A 713 -7.48 -2.69 2.70
CA ALA A 713 -8.50 -3.50 2.03
C ALA A 713 -8.20 -3.74 0.55
N LYS A 714 -8.02 -2.67 -0.23
CA LYS A 714 -7.79 -2.76 -1.69
C LYS A 714 -6.72 -1.76 -2.11
N PRO A 715 -5.53 -2.22 -2.56
CA PRO A 715 -4.49 -1.33 -3.06
C PRO A 715 -4.93 -0.61 -4.34
N GLU A 716 -4.32 0.53 -4.63
CA GLU A 716 -4.46 1.22 -5.92
C GLU A 716 -3.43 0.73 -6.94
N MET A 717 -2.18 0.51 -6.48
CA MET A 717 -1.07 0.14 -7.35
C MET A 717 0.00 -0.62 -6.58
N ILE A 718 0.58 -1.63 -7.21
CA ILE A 718 1.72 -2.38 -6.70
C ILE A 718 2.91 -2.16 -7.63
N ILE A 719 3.97 -1.59 -7.05
CA ILE A 719 5.26 -1.38 -7.71
C ILE A 719 6.20 -2.48 -7.25
N LYS A 720 6.84 -3.12 -8.21
CA LYS A 720 7.76 -4.23 -7.98
C LYS A 720 9.11 -3.90 -8.60
N GLY A 721 10.13 -3.73 -7.74
CA GLY A 721 11.46 -3.31 -8.22
C GLY A 721 11.41 -2.08 -9.12
N GLY A 722 10.59 -1.10 -8.79
CA GLY A 722 10.41 0.15 -9.53
C GLY A 722 9.48 0.08 -10.76
N ALA A 723 9.01 -1.10 -11.15
CA ALA A 723 8.06 -1.28 -12.26
C ALA A 723 6.62 -1.44 -11.75
N ILE A 724 5.65 -0.85 -12.42
CA ILE A 724 4.23 -1.06 -12.09
C ILE A 724 3.84 -2.47 -12.52
N ALA A 725 3.63 -3.35 -11.53
CA ALA A 725 3.33 -4.76 -11.74
C ALA A 725 1.83 -5.04 -11.78
N TRP A 726 1.06 -4.44 -10.87
CA TRP A 726 -0.39 -4.57 -10.78
C TRP A 726 -1.00 -3.23 -10.41
N ALA A 727 -2.20 -2.94 -10.94
CA ALA A 727 -2.93 -1.72 -10.61
C ALA A 727 -4.43 -1.92 -10.77
N ASP A 728 -5.19 -1.11 -10.03
CA ASP A 728 -6.63 -0.98 -10.18
C ASP A 728 -6.92 -0.22 -11.49
N MET A 729 -7.52 -0.91 -12.48
CA MET A 729 -7.69 -0.41 -13.85
C MET A 729 -9.06 -0.76 -14.40
N GLY A 730 -9.68 0.20 -15.10
CA GLY A 730 -10.95 0.06 -15.79
C GLY A 730 -10.91 -0.70 -17.12
N ASP A 731 -11.96 -0.54 -17.91
CA ASP A 731 -12.12 -1.16 -19.23
C ASP A 731 -10.92 -0.82 -20.15
N PRO A 732 -10.15 -1.81 -20.62
CA PRO A 732 -8.96 -1.55 -21.44
C PRO A 732 -9.26 -0.96 -22.81
N ASN A 733 -10.51 -1.02 -23.28
CA ASN A 733 -10.94 -0.41 -24.54
C ASN A 733 -11.50 1.01 -24.36
N ALA A 734 -11.70 1.46 -23.12
CA ALA A 734 -12.29 2.76 -22.87
C ALA A 734 -11.38 3.92 -23.30
N SER A 735 -11.98 5.09 -23.51
CA SER A 735 -11.28 6.32 -23.90
C SER A 735 -10.33 6.85 -22.83
N ILE A 736 -10.58 6.49 -21.56
CA ILE A 736 -9.78 6.79 -20.39
C ILE A 736 -9.68 5.54 -19.51
N PRO A 737 -8.72 5.44 -18.56
CA PRO A 737 -8.46 4.18 -17.84
C PRO A 737 -9.40 3.88 -16.65
N THR A 738 -10.46 4.68 -16.44
CA THR A 738 -11.29 4.65 -15.23
C THR A 738 -12.71 4.09 -15.38
N PRO A 739 -13.30 3.83 -16.58
CA PRO A 739 -14.64 3.24 -16.68
C PRO A 739 -14.73 1.80 -16.20
N GLU A 740 -15.87 1.47 -15.58
CA GLU A 740 -16.17 0.13 -15.08
C GLU A 740 -16.25 -0.94 -16.21
N PRO A 741 -15.82 -2.17 -15.92
CA PRO A 741 -15.42 -2.71 -14.63
C PRO A 741 -13.98 -2.34 -14.25
N VAL A 742 -13.81 -1.67 -13.11
CA VAL A 742 -12.50 -1.42 -12.51
C VAL A 742 -12.13 -2.63 -11.65
N MET A 743 -10.95 -3.19 -11.86
CA MET A 743 -10.44 -4.34 -11.12
C MET A 743 -8.91 -4.33 -11.09
N MET A 744 -8.34 -5.04 -10.12
CA MET A 744 -6.90 -5.28 -10.08
C MET A 744 -6.46 -6.09 -11.30
N ARG A 745 -5.55 -5.51 -12.09
CA ARG A 745 -5.06 -6.09 -13.35
C ARG A 745 -3.54 -6.16 -13.35
N PRO A 746 -2.96 -7.21 -13.99
CA PRO A 746 -1.53 -7.23 -14.27
C PRO A 746 -1.17 -6.12 -15.25
N MET A 747 -0.11 -5.36 -14.93
CA MET A 747 0.45 -4.30 -15.77
C MET A 747 1.71 -4.78 -16.47
N PHE A 748 2.33 -3.95 -17.34
CA PHE A 748 3.49 -4.34 -18.14
C PHE A 748 4.65 -4.86 -17.28
N GLY A 749 4.81 -4.40 -16.04
CA GLY A 749 5.79 -4.94 -15.11
C GLY A 749 5.58 -6.42 -14.71
N ALA A 750 4.39 -6.99 -14.97
CA ALA A 750 4.09 -8.40 -14.69
C ALA A 750 4.20 -9.30 -15.93
N PHE A 751 4.53 -8.75 -17.12
CA PHE A 751 4.54 -9.53 -18.37
C PHE A 751 5.94 -9.85 -18.86
N GLY A 752 6.06 -11.02 -19.50
CA GLY A 752 7.28 -11.50 -20.13
C GLY A 752 8.46 -11.52 -19.14
N LYS A 753 9.61 -11.10 -19.61
CA LYS A 753 10.84 -11.04 -18.79
C LYS A 753 10.88 -9.88 -17.79
N ALA A 754 9.90 -8.96 -17.81
CA ALA A 754 9.86 -7.87 -16.84
C ALA A 754 9.70 -8.42 -15.43
N GLY A 755 8.83 -9.40 -15.21
CA GLY A 755 8.61 -10.02 -13.90
C GLY A 755 9.88 -10.59 -13.27
N SER A 756 10.72 -11.28 -14.06
CA SER A 756 12.00 -11.79 -13.59
C SER A 756 13.06 -10.71 -13.40
N ALA A 757 13.06 -9.67 -14.27
CA ALA A 757 14.08 -8.63 -14.24
C ALA A 757 14.09 -7.81 -12.92
N HIS A 758 12.93 -7.60 -12.31
CA HIS A 758 12.80 -6.80 -11.08
C HIS A 758 12.51 -7.62 -9.81
N SER A 759 12.64 -8.95 -9.86
CA SER A 759 12.33 -9.85 -8.74
C SER A 759 13.54 -10.71 -8.34
N ILE A 760 13.51 -11.22 -7.12
CA ILE A 760 14.57 -12.02 -6.52
C ILE A 760 14.07 -13.45 -6.23
N ALA A 761 14.89 -14.45 -6.53
CA ALA A 761 14.82 -15.79 -5.97
C ALA A 761 15.82 -15.90 -4.82
N PHE A 762 15.33 -16.09 -3.60
CA PHE A 762 16.15 -16.23 -2.41
C PHE A 762 16.54 -17.70 -2.20
N VAL A 763 17.83 -17.92 -1.99
CA VAL A 763 18.39 -19.25 -1.82
C VAL A 763 19.41 -19.25 -0.66
N SER A 764 19.90 -20.41 -0.27
CA SER A 764 21.04 -20.51 0.63
C SER A 764 22.33 -19.98 -0.03
N LYS A 765 23.29 -19.52 0.77
CA LYS A 765 24.61 -19.15 0.26
C LYS A 765 25.30 -20.32 -0.45
N ALA A 766 25.15 -21.54 0.06
CA ALA A 766 25.73 -22.72 -0.57
C ALA A 766 25.16 -22.98 -1.98
N ALA A 767 23.85 -22.80 -2.18
CA ALA A 767 23.25 -22.93 -3.50
C ALA A 767 23.71 -21.84 -4.47
N LEU A 768 23.86 -20.59 -3.98
CA LEU A 768 24.39 -19.49 -4.78
C LEU A 768 25.84 -19.77 -5.22
N ASP A 769 26.69 -20.18 -4.28
CA ASP A 769 28.09 -20.50 -4.56
C ASP A 769 28.23 -21.70 -5.51
N ASP A 770 27.32 -22.67 -5.44
CA ASP A 770 27.24 -23.81 -6.37
C ASP A 770 26.69 -23.41 -7.76
N GLY A 771 26.32 -22.15 -7.99
CA GLY A 771 25.88 -21.60 -9.27
C GLY A 771 24.49 -22.04 -9.69
N VAL A 772 23.56 -22.17 -8.75
CA VAL A 772 22.15 -22.59 -8.98
C VAL A 772 21.47 -21.80 -10.08
N LYS A 773 21.74 -20.48 -10.19
CA LYS A 773 21.17 -19.63 -11.25
C LYS A 773 21.47 -20.16 -12.66
N ALA A 774 22.72 -20.40 -12.94
CA ALA A 774 23.16 -20.90 -14.25
C ALA A 774 22.73 -22.36 -14.48
N LYS A 775 22.84 -23.20 -13.43
CA LYS A 775 22.46 -24.61 -13.51
C LYS A 775 20.99 -24.83 -13.83
N TYR A 776 20.13 -23.94 -13.33
CA TYR A 776 18.66 -24.04 -13.53
C TYR A 776 18.14 -23.13 -14.66
N GLY A 777 18.98 -22.27 -15.22
CA GLY A 777 18.62 -21.33 -16.28
C GLY A 777 17.68 -20.23 -15.80
N LEU A 778 17.84 -19.76 -14.56
CA LEU A 778 16.96 -18.75 -13.99
C LEU A 778 17.27 -17.35 -14.55
N ASN A 779 16.23 -16.61 -14.90
CA ASN A 779 16.32 -15.21 -15.32
C ASN A 779 16.35 -14.28 -14.10
N LYS A 780 15.59 -14.59 -13.05
CA LYS A 780 15.57 -13.79 -11.81
C LYS A 780 16.97 -13.56 -11.26
N ARG A 781 17.12 -12.43 -10.60
CA ARG A 781 18.22 -12.19 -9.67
C ARG A 781 18.16 -13.24 -8.57
N VAL A 782 19.27 -13.92 -8.31
CA VAL A 782 19.36 -14.93 -7.24
C VAL A 782 20.24 -14.36 -6.14
N GLU A 783 19.72 -14.33 -4.92
CA GLU A 783 20.43 -13.77 -3.76
C GLU A 783 20.45 -14.76 -2.59
N ALA A 784 21.54 -14.71 -1.85
CA ALA A 784 21.68 -15.55 -0.66
C ALA A 784 21.01 -14.90 0.56
N VAL A 785 20.30 -15.71 1.34
CA VAL A 785 19.90 -15.35 2.70
C VAL A 785 21.07 -15.54 3.68
N GLY A 786 21.04 -14.88 4.84
CA GLY A 786 22.06 -15.00 5.88
C GLY A 786 21.79 -14.08 7.07
N ASN A 787 22.72 -14.11 8.04
CA ASN A 787 22.67 -13.34 9.28
C ASN A 787 21.45 -13.66 10.17
N VAL A 788 20.95 -14.91 10.13
CA VAL A 788 19.73 -15.31 10.84
C VAL A 788 20.00 -16.13 12.12
N ARG A 789 21.19 -16.70 12.28
CA ARG A 789 21.44 -17.64 13.37
C ARG A 789 21.78 -17.00 14.73
N LYS A 790 21.98 -15.67 14.75
CA LYS A 790 22.23 -14.91 15.98
C LYS A 790 21.05 -14.03 16.39
N LEU A 791 19.95 -14.08 15.64
CA LEU A 791 18.78 -13.29 15.93
C LEU A 791 18.17 -13.66 17.28
N THR A 792 17.61 -12.67 17.91
CA THR A 792 16.80 -12.79 19.12
C THR A 792 15.54 -11.94 18.98
N LYS A 793 14.66 -12.06 19.94
CA LYS A 793 13.45 -11.24 19.98
C LYS A 793 13.75 -9.73 19.94
N SER A 794 14.92 -9.28 20.46
CA SER A 794 15.33 -7.87 20.42
C SER A 794 15.60 -7.32 19.02
N ASP A 795 15.75 -8.18 18.03
CA ASP A 795 15.92 -7.77 16.63
C ASP A 795 14.57 -7.48 15.93
N MET A 796 13.46 -7.91 16.52
CA MET A 796 12.11 -7.72 16.01
C MET A 796 11.63 -6.29 16.26
N LYS A 797 11.52 -5.49 15.22
CA LYS A 797 11.19 -4.05 15.31
C LYS A 797 9.84 -3.84 15.97
N LEU A 798 9.82 -3.09 17.09
CA LEU A 798 8.64 -2.72 17.88
C LEU A 798 7.81 -3.92 18.41
N ASN A 799 8.37 -5.15 18.30
CA ASN A 799 7.72 -6.42 18.64
C ASN A 799 8.69 -7.37 19.38
N ASP A 800 9.38 -6.84 20.37
CA ASP A 800 10.47 -7.46 21.10
C ASP A 800 10.14 -7.78 22.57
N ALA A 801 8.87 -7.66 22.97
CA ALA A 801 8.44 -7.92 24.33
C ALA A 801 8.61 -9.40 24.72
N LEU A 802 9.06 -9.64 25.93
CA LEU A 802 9.37 -10.98 26.49
C LEU A 802 8.59 -11.20 27.81
N PRO A 803 7.24 -11.26 27.76
CA PRO A 803 6.47 -11.51 28.96
C PRO A 803 6.68 -12.93 29.49
N ASN A 804 6.58 -13.11 30.80
CA ASN A 804 6.54 -14.43 31.42
C ASN A 804 5.13 -15.03 31.26
N ILE A 805 4.95 -15.93 30.30
CA ILE A 805 3.66 -16.51 29.94
C ILE A 805 3.44 -17.84 30.69
N THR A 806 2.27 -17.98 31.31
CA THR A 806 1.80 -19.25 31.87
C THR A 806 0.42 -19.60 31.31
N VAL A 807 0.16 -20.90 31.19
CA VAL A 807 -1.14 -21.43 30.74
C VAL A 807 -1.59 -22.45 31.79
N ASP A 808 -2.79 -22.27 32.29
CA ASP A 808 -3.40 -23.24 33.20
C ASP A 808 -3.89 -24.47 32.42
N PRO A 809 -3.44 -25.68 32.69
CA PRO A 809 -3.75 -26.86 31.90
C PRO A 809 -5.20 -27.36 32.02
N GLU A 810 -5.95 -26.92 33.02
CA GLU A 810 -7.35 -27.31 33.23
C GLU A 810 -8.31 -26.28 32.62
N THR A 811 -8.04 -24.99 32.82
CA THR A 811 -8.93 -23.90 32.38
C THR A 811 -8.47 -23.22 31.12
N TYR A 812 -7.25 -23.52 30.62
CA TYR A 812 -6.58 -22.91 29.46
C TYR A 812 -6.34 -21.40 29.58
N LYS A 813 -6.54 -20.88 30.80
CA LYS A 813 -6.33 -19.46 31.09
C LYS A 813 -4.87 -19.08 30.89
N VAL A 814 -4.64 -18.06 30.06
CA VAL A 814 -3.32 -17.53 29.78
C VAL A 814 -3.04 -16.31 30.66
N THR A 815 -1.85 -16.26 31.25
CA THR A 815 -1.37 -15.06 31.94
C THR A 815 -0.04 -14.60 31.37
N ALA A 816 0.21 -13.30 31.39
CA ALA A 816 1.50 -12.69 31.10
C ALA A 816 1.90 -11.79 32.27
N ASP A 817 3.09 -12.04 32.84
CA ASP A 817 3.59 -11.34 34.03
C ASP A 817 2.60 -11.31 35.22
N GLY A 818 1.78 -12.37 35.34
CA GLY A 818 0.75 -12.54 36.35
C GLY A 818 -0.61 -11.91 36.03
N GLU A 819 -0.73 -11.16 34.93
CA GLU A 819 -2.01 -10.63 34.46
C GLU A 819 -2.71 -11.58 33.50
N VAL A 820 -4.02 -11.74 33.65
CA VAL A 820 -4.83 -12.59 32.78
C VAL A 820 -5.04 -11.93 31.44
N LEU A 821 -4.72 -12.63 30.36
CA LEU A 821 -4.94 -12.19 28.99
C LEU A 821 -6.30 -12.69 28.50
N THR A 822 -7.27 -11.81 28.47
CA THR A 822 -8.61 -12.10 27.92
C THR A 822 -9.15 -10.90 27.17
N CYS A 823 -9.90 -11.15 26.10
CA CYS A 823 -10.60 -10.11 25.35
C CYS A 823 -11.94 -10.65 24.83
N THR A 824 -12.85 -9.76 24.49
CA THR A 824 -14.16 -10.12 23.96
C THR A 824 -14.04 -10.47 22.47
N ALA A 825 -14.73 -11.55 22.05
CA ALA A 825 -14.86 -11.88 20.63
C ALA A 825 -15.57 -10.75 19.88
N ALA A 826 -15.00 -10.33 18.75
CA ALA A 826 -15.62 -9.31 17.92
C ALA A 826 -16.81 -9.88 17.13
N THR A 827 -17.91 -9.14 17.07
CA THR A 827 -19.08 -9.48 16.25
C THR A 827 -19.02 -8.83 14.87
N THR A 828 -18.26 -7.75 14.74
CA THR A 828 -17.99 -7.03 13.49
C THR A 828 -16.56 -6.58 13.46
N VAL A 829 -15.99 -6.48 12.25
CA VAL A 829 -14.64 -5.97 12.02
C VAL A 829 -14.65 -4.96 10.88
N PRO A 830 -13.76 -3.95 10.90
CA PRO A 830 -13.58 -3.03 9.77
C PRO A 830 -12.93 -3.75 8.57
N LEU A 831 -12.75 -3.06 7.46
CA LEU A 831 -12.10 -3.54 6.24
C LEU A 831 -12.73 -4.85 5.70
N SER A 832 -14.03 -4.99 5.82
CA SER A 832 -14.77 -6.20 5.45
C SER A 832 -15.97 -5.86 4.55
N ARG A 833 -17.18 -5.91 5.08
CA ARG A 833 -18.44 -5.81 4.30
C ARG A 833 -18.64 -4.51 3.54
N ASN A 834 -17.98 -3.40 3.92
CA ASN A 834 -18.02 -2.15 3.16
C ASN A 834 -17.34 -2.28 1.80
N TYR A 835 -16.33 -3.16 1.65
CA TYR A 835 -15.40 -3.19 0.53
C TYR A 835 -15.54 -4.40 -0.40
N PHE A 836 -16.00 -5.55 0.08
CA PHE A 836 -15.97 -6.80 -0.66
C PHE A 836 -17.38 -7.27 -1.07
N LEU A 837 -17.46 -7.76 -2.30
CA LEU A 837 -18.71 -8.24 -2.88
C LEU A 837 -19.24 -9.51 -2.17
N PHE A 838 -18.31 -10.37 -1.71
CA PHE A 838 -18.62 -11.63 -1.04
C PHE A 838 -17.94 -11.73 0.33
#